data_4bc51be7566f6513ad565067a9c5216c
#
_entry.id   4bc51be7566f6513ad565067a9c5216c
#
_cell.length_a   1.000
_cell.length_b   1.000
_cell.length_c   1.000
_cell.angle_alpha   90.00
_cell.angle_beta   90.00
_cell.angle_gamma   90.00
#
_symmetry.space_group_name_H-M   'P 1'
#
loop_
_entity.id
_entity.type
_entity.pdbx_description
1 polymer ?
#
loop_
_entity_poly.entity_id
_entity_poly.type
_entity_poly.pdbx_seq_one_letter_code
_entity_poly.pdbx_strand_id
1 'polypeptide(L)'
;MTDIRTPRPARAFHAAVLLASTLTAAVSQAQMGPEEGPGGPVTSGQSLREVVISSRRSIEERFQAAGSLVVVDRQDIEQMGVDTTVDVLRQLPGLQVTTGANGGIEIRMRGLDGSATRVMIDGQRSAGRAQLPIDQLPADLIERIEIVRSPSAEFSGSSGGTVNIVLRQASPQRSAMFRLTDNVAFGNHNPRLWLMRTGPIGGDAQTPSRPPWSFFMGVWLADSFSGFNQELETQSPTTLSRSDARSRTERRDWMLIPRLSGRIGRDQVSLRGNISGSSTDGSYLQRLSDGSTVRSETSKTERDSWQLGGDWTRRLSVGRLETSWSGNRQSDELLRQRAAGTRYDEDRTESTWQLKSKLTGSRESLLWMTGIDYENRQAHGSSLDSAPGSVGLERLQSRIERLALWGQNEWELPAKTTLTLGLRGESVRLQSQVNTARSQQQLDFWQPSLHTRTPITETAQWRMNIARVTRQPSVWDLLDRAVPSQGDNSPTNPDQLGNPNLRPEVTQTFDIGVEQRLPGQGQAGLSLFMRRTGDVIATELFEQSGQWVSQRQNIGSAHTVGLEGDLKRPLAGSGWARDWMITANATVLQSRMSDGPREGTAIPGQPSYTLSLGAAKPMRRTGGTFGGLSASLNGPASLSTPTLSGRERARITLDAHVGHSVPRKGLWRVGVYNLGDAPVERSRSYREATASIHERSKTYYAPRIYASIGAQL
;
A
#
# COMPACT_ATOMS: atom_id res chain seq x y z
N MET A 1 -40.30 -11.92 21.45
CA MET A 1 -39.95 -13.11 20.66
C MET A 1 -39.11 -12.59 19.51
N THR A 2 -37.84 -12.48 19.73
CA THR A 2 -36.85 -11.93 18.78
C THR A 2 -35.94 -13.08 18.36
N ASP A 3 -36.07 -13.40 17.09
CA ASP A 3 -35.30 -14.45 16.41
C ASP A 3 -33.84 -14.01 16.30
N ILE A 4 -32.98 -14.56 17.13
CA ILE A 4 -31.54 -14.34 17.11
C ILE A 4 -30.97 -15.18 15.97
N ARG A 5 -30.78 -14.56 14.80
CA ARG A 5 -30.05 -15.18 13.71
C ARG A 5 -28.60 -15.41 14.13
N THR A 6 -28.22 -16.66 14.30
CA THR A 6 -26.85 -17.10 14.53
C THR A 6 -25.95 -16.69 13.38
N PRO A 7 -24.73 -16.18 13.64
CA PRO A 7 -23.82 -15.74 12.60
C PRO A 7 -23.34 -16.91 11.75
N ARG A 8 -23.33 -16.72 10.42
CA ARG A 8 -22.90 -17.67 9.38
C ARG A 8 -21.39 -17.77 9.08
N PRO A 9 -20.41 -17.27 9.86
CA PRO A 9 -19.00 -17.34 9.49
C PRO A 9 -18.38 -18.74 9.64
N ALA A 10 -18.96 -19.62 10.47
CA ALA A 10 -18.41 -20.98 10.66
C ALA A 10 -18.42 -21.85 9.39
N ARG A 11 -19.34 -21.63 8.45
CA ARG A 11 -19.45 -22.45 7.23
C ARG A 11 -18.39 -22.14 6.18
N ALA A 12 -17.99 -20.87 6.02
CA ALA A 12 -16.94 -20.47 5.07
C ALA A 12 -15.54 -20.93 5.54
N PHE A 13 -15.28 -20.85 6.86
CA PHE A 13 -14.04 -21.34 7.44
C PHE A 13 -13.90 -22.85 7.31
N HIS A 14 -14.96 -23.63 7.53
CA HIS A 14 -14.96 -25.08 7.34
C HIS A 14 -14.78 -25.47 5.85
N ALA A 15 -15.35 -24.72 4.92
CA ALA A 15 -15.17 -24.95 3.49
C ALA A 15 -13.73 -24.69 3.04
N ALA A 16 -13.08 -23.66 3.56
CA ALA A 16 -11.68 -23.35 3.27
C ALA A 16 -10.71 -24.40 3.85
N VAL A 17 -11.00 -24.92 5.05
CA VAL A 17 -10.22 -26.00 5.68
C VAL A 17 -10.42 -27.33 4.94
N LEU A 18 -11.62 -27.64 4.47
CA LEU A 18 -11.89 -28.83 3.66
C LEU A 18 -11.22 -28.76 2.27
N LEU A 19 -11.18 -27.60 1.63
CA LEU A 19 -10.42 -27.39 0.39
C LEU A 19 -8.91 -27.52 0.60
N ALA A 20 -8.38 -27.07 1.73
CA ALA A 20 -6.97 -27.22 2.09
C ALA A 20 -6.61 -28.69 2.35
N SER A 21 -7.48 -29.46 3.01
CA SER A 21 -7.28 -30.90 3.30
C SER A 21 -7.33 -31.79 2.03
N THR A 22 -8.15 -31.45 1.05
CA THR A 22 -8.17 -32.14 -0.25
C THR A 22 -6.94 -31.84 -1.11
N LEU A 23 -6.34 -30.66 -0.98
CA LEU A 23 -5.08 -30.32 -1.64
C LEU A 23 -3.88 -31.10 -1.05
N THR A 24 -3.86 -31.35 0.26
CA THR A 24 -2.79 -32.14 0.91
C THR A 24 -2.87 -33.63 0.57
N ALA A 25 -4.06 -34.21 0.43
CA ALA A 25 -4.21 -35.62 0.06
C ALA A 25 -3.77 -35.92 -1.39
N ALA A 26 -3.84 -34.96 -2.31
CA ALA A 26 -3.39 -35.10 -3.69
C ALA A 26 -1.87 -34.99 -3.90
N VAL A 27 -1.13 -34.52 -2.88
CA VAL A 27 0.34 -34.31 -2.94
C VAL A 27 1.12 -35.61 -2.69
N SER A 28 0.50 -36.63 -2.07
CA SER A 28 1.20 -37.87 -1.67
C SER A 28 1.47 -38.85 -2.81
N GLN A 29 1.00 -38.61 -4.03
CA GLN A 29 1.10 -39.59 -5.13
C GLN A 29 1.99 -39.21 -6.32
N ALA A 30 2.77 -38.15 -6.25
CA ALA A 30 3.67 -37.77 -7.34
C ALA A 30 5.12 -38.25 -7.09
N GLN A 31 5.43 -39.44 -7.55
CA GLN A 31 6.82 -39.99 -7.63
C GLN A 31 7.59 -39.40 -8.82
N MET A 32 8.91 -39.28 -8.60
CA MET A 32 9.90 -38.61 -9.45
C MET A 32 10.33 -39.45 -10.65
N GLY A 33 10.65 -38.80 -11.77
CA GLY A 33 11.43 -39.36 -12.88
C GLY A 33 12.55 -38.40 -13.32
N PRO A 34 13.64 -38.88 -13.98
CA PRO A 34 14.93 -38.20 -13.99
C PRO A 34 15.17 -37.18 -15.11
N GLU A 35 16.22 -36.37 -14.90
CA GLU A 35 16.74 -35.28 -15.73
C GLU A 35 17.40 -35.76 -17.03
N GLU A 36 17.29 -34.96 -18.10
CA GLU A 36 18.27 -34.91 -19.18
C GLU A 36 18.56 -33.45 -19.65
N GLY A 37 19.79 -33.25 -20.06
CA GLY A 37 20.54 -32.02 -20.19
C GLY A 37 20.50 -31.29 -21.55
N PRO A 38 21.48 -30.39 -21.88
CA PRO A 38 21.24 -29.21 -22.70
C PRO A 38 21.61 -29.39 -24.18
N GLY A 39 20.91 -28.65 -25.03
CA GLY A 39 21.19 -28.65 -26.48
C GLY A 39 21.07 -27.29 -27.17
N GLY A 40 22.19 -26.79 -27.69
CA GLY A 40 22.40 -26.17 -28.97
C GLY A 40 22.01 -24.71 -29.24
N PRO A 41 22.83 -23.98 -30.05
CA PRO A 41 22.72 -22.54 -30.25
C PRO A 41 21.75 -22.18 -31.40
N VAL A 42 20.97 -21.11 -31.22
CA VAL A 42 20.13 -20.52 -32.27
C VAL A 42 20.70 -19.15 -32.68
N THR A 43 20.91 -19.05 -33.97
CA THR A 43 21.44 -17.91 -34.74
C THR A 43 20.64 -16.62 -34.61
N SER A 44 21.40 -15.52 -34.68
CA SER A 44 20.98 -14.12 -34.59
C SER A 44 20.03 -13.69 -35.73
N GLY A 45 18.81 -13.30 -35.36
CA GLY A 45 17.97 -12.41 -36.13
C GLY A 45 17.64 -11.22 -35.25
N GLN A 46 17.86 -9.99 -35.72
CA GLN A 46 17.50 -8.75 -35.05
C GLN A 46 16.00 -8.76 -34.76
N SER A 47 15.60 -9.20 -33.56
CA SER A 47 14.24 -9.04 -33.09
C SER A 47 14.11 -7.66 -32.48
N LEU A 48 13.18 -6.87 -33.00
CA LEU A 48 12.62 -5.68 -32.36
C LEU A 48 12.51 -5.90 -30.86
N ARG A 49 13.12 -5.01 -30.07
CA ARG A 49 13.07 -5.07 -28.60
C ARG A 49 11.63 -5.07 -28.16
N GLU A 50 11.12 -6.23 -27.88
CA GLU A 50 9.80 -6.45 -27.32
C GLU A 50 9.84 -5.95 -25.89
N VAL A 51 9.20 -4.82 -25.63
CA VAL A 51 8.90 -4.41 -24.24
C VAL A 51 7.82 -5.34 -23.72
N VAL A 52 8.19 -6.58 -23.50
CA VAL A 52 7.41 -7.51 -22.74
C VAL A 52 7.55 -7.05 -21.30
N ILE A 53 6.46 -6.68 -20.65
CA ILE A 53 6.36 -6.70 -19.20
C ILE A 53 6.40 -8.18 -18.81
N SER A 54 7.54 -8.80 -19.01
CA SER A 54 7.83 -10.13 -18.53
C SER A 54 8.52 -9.99 -17.18
N SER A 55 8.42 -11.01 -16.37
CA SER A 55 8.99 -11.16 -15.04
C SER A 55 10.52 -10.96 -14.92
N ARG A 56 11.17 -10.41 -15.93
CA ARG A 56 12.61 -10.15 -15.98
C ARG A 56 12.87 -8.84 -16.72
N ARG A 57 12.45 -7.71 -16.15
CA ARG A 57 13.20 -6.50 -16.48
C ARG A 57 14.54 -6.60 -15.75
N SER A 58 15.59 -6.85 -16.51
CA SER A 58 16.94 -6.85 -16.00
C SER A 58 17.27 -5.49 -15.35
N ILE A 59 18.28 -5.41 -14.52
CA ILE A 59 18.81 -4.15 -13.97
C ILE A 59 19.07 -3.15 -15.11
N GLU A 60 19.47 -3.64 -16.28
CA GLU A 60 19.70 -2.87 -17.50
C GLU A 60 18.42 -2.18 -18.02
N GLU A 61 17.31 -2.89 -18.11
CA GLU A 61 16.04 -2.32 -18.57
C GLU A 61 15.49 -1.27 -17.61
N ARG A 62 15.71 -1.46 -16.30
CA ARG A 62 15.37 -0.48 -15.24
C ARG A 62 16.18 0.79 -15.43
N PHE A 63 17.48 0.62 -15.68
CA PHE A 63 18.39 1.74 -15.88
C PHE A 63 18.08 2.50 -17.18
N GLN A 64 17.55 1.84 -18.21
CA GLN A 64 17.20 2.44 -19.49
C GLN A 64 15.80 3.09 -19.54
N ALA A 65 14.89 2.81 -18.60
CA ALA A 65 13.57 3.46 -18.59
C ALA A 65 13.68 4.98 -18.40
N ALA A 66 12.97 5.79 -19.16
CA ALA A 66 13.04 7.26 -19.07
C ALA A 66 12.49 7.81 -17.76
N GLY A 67 11.40 7.20 -17.23
CA GLY A 67 10.85 7.53 -15.93
C GLY A 67 11.66 6.91 -14.78
N SER A 68 11.65 7.53 -13.60
CA SER A 68 12.26 6.94 -12.39
C SER A 68 11.44 5.74 -11.93
N LEU A 69 11.76 4.57 -12.47
CA LEU A 69 11.12 3.29 -12.17
C LEU A 69 12.11 2.36 -11.47
N VAL A 70 11.77 1.93 -10.25
CA VAL A 70 12.48 0.85 -9.55
C VAL A 70 11.60 -0.39 -9.59
N VAL A 71 12.16 -1.50 -10.08
CA VAL A 71 11.49 -2.81 -10.05
C VAL A 71 12.28 -3.73 -9.13
N VAL A 72 11.63 -4.25 -8.12
CA VAL A 72 12.17 -5.27 -7.21
C VAL A 72 11.53 -6.59 -7.62
N ASP A 73 12.33 -7.46 -8.19
CA ASP A 73 11.83 -8.73 -8.72
C ASP A 73 11.70 -9.82 -7.66
N ARG A 74 11.16 -10.97 -8.06
CA ARG A 74 10.95 -12.12 -7.21
C ARG A 74 12.24 -12.59 -6.52
N GLN A 75 13.37 -12.58 -7.23
CA GLN A 75 14.63 -13.00 -6.69
C GLN A 75 15.15 -12.05 -5.60
N ASP A 76 15.00 -10.73 -5.83
CA ASP A 76 15.34 -9.71 -4.83
C ASP A 76 14.49 -9.90 -3.56
N ILE A 77 13.16 -10.14 -3.72
CA ILE A 77 12.24 -10.34 -2.60
C ILE A 77 12.57 -11.60 -1.81
N GLU A 78 12.86 -12.70 -2.48
CA GLU A 78 13.28 -13.95 -1.83
C GLU A 78 14.59 -13.78 -1.04
N GLN A 79 15.53 -13.00 -1.60
CA GLN A 79 16.81 -12.73 -0.94
C GLN A 79 16.67 -11.86 0.31
N MET A 80 15.64 -11.00 0.39
CA MET A 80 15.35 -10.22 1.60
C MET A 80 14.98 -11.12 2.78
N GLY A 81 14.44 -12.29 2.52
CA GLY A 81 14.13 -13.26 3.57
C GLY A 81 13.02 -12.79 4.51
N VAL A 82 12.11 -11.95 4.09
CA VAL A 82 11.02 -11.39 4.90
C VAL A 82 9.70 -12.13 4.69
N ASP A 83 8.74 -11.92 5.60
CA ASP A 83 7.51 -12.72 5.66
C ASP A 83 6.31 -12.04 5.01
N THR A 84 6.17 -10.72 5.20
CA THR A 84 5.03 -9.98 4.71
C THR A 84 5.42 -8.95 3.64
N THR A 85 4.43 -8.53 2.86
CA THR A 85 4.60 -7.45 1.88
C THR A 85 5.09 -6.15 2.52
N VAL A 86 4.59 -5.83 3.71
CA VAL A 86 5.02 -4.64 4.47
C VAL A 86 6.51 -4.71 4.81
N ASP A 87 7.00 -5.89 5.16
CA ASP A 87 8.42 -6.08 5.51
C ASP A 87 9.31 -5.95 4.28
N VAL A 88 8.83 -6.38 3.10
CA VAL A 88 9.49 -6.08 1.82
C VAL A 88 9.55 -4.57 1.62
N LEU A 89 8.41 -3.88 1.73
CA LEU A 89 8.33 -2.43 1.47
C LEU A 89 9.21 -1.61 2.43
N ARG A 90 9.38 -2.05 3.68
CA ARG A 90 10.29 -1.40 4.65
C ARG A 90 11.76 -1.43 4.23
N GLN A 91 12.17 -2.45 3.46
CA GLN A 91 13.54 -2.58 2.99
C GLN A 91 13.79 -1.89 1.65
N LEU A 92 12.74 -1.36 1.00
CA LEU A 92 12.88 -0.74 -0.30
C LEU A 92 13.31 0.73 -0.18
N PRO A 93 14.28 1.17 -1.01
CA PRO A 93 14.74 2.54 -0.99
C PRO A 93 13.63 3.50 -1.43
N GLY A 94 13.54 4.65 -0.75
CA GLY A 94 12.57 5.71 -1.04
C GLY A 94 11.15 5.44 -0.52
N LEU A 95 10.91 4.31 0.14
CA LEU A 95 9.67 4.01 0.81
C LEU A 95 9.82 4.10 2.33
N GLN A 96 8.82 4.66 2.95
CA GLN A 96 8.67 4.72 4.39
C GLN A 96 7.36 4.05 4.77
N VAL A 97 7.43 3.07 5.63
CA VAL A 97 6.25 2.37 6.15
C VAL A 97 6.05 2.79 7.60
N THR A 98 4.96 3.51 7.85
CA THR A 98 4.61 4.03 9.19
C THR A 98 3.27 3.46 9.64
N THR A 99 2.99 3.59 10.92
CA THR A 99 1.67 3.32 11.46
C THR A 99 0.92 4.64 11.55
N GLY A 100 -0.19 4.75 10.84
CA GLY A 100 -1.05 5.94 10.87
C GLY A 100 -1.74 6.14 12.22
N ALA A 101 -2.41 7.27 12.36
CA ALA A 101 -3.13 7.62 13.59
C ALA A 101 -4.19 6.57 14.00
N ASN A 102 -4.74 5.86 13.03
CA ASN A 102 -5.77 4.83 13.22
C ASN A 102 -5.19 3.41 13.37
N GLY A 103 -3.86 3.27 13.60
CA GLY A 103 -3.18 1.97 13.71
C GLY A 103 -2.96 1.26 12.38
N GLY A 104 -3.47 1.78 11.25
CA GLY A 104 -3.27 1.23 9.92
C GLY A 104 -1.87 1.50 9.37
N ILE A 105 -1.44 0.66 8.43
CA ILE A 105 -0.16 0.85 7.74
C ILE A 105 -0.30 1.97 6.70
N GLU A 106 0.61 2.93 6.76
CA GLU A 106 0.77 3.98 5.76
C GLU A 106 2.10 3.82 5.03
N ILE A 107 2.03 3.84 3.69
CA ILE A 107 3.21 3.83 2.83
C ILE A 107 3.42 5.25 2.32
N ARG A 108 4.55 5.82 2.65
CA ARG A 108 4.94 7.17 2.27
C ARG A 108 6.15 7.13 1.35
N MET A 109 6.17 8.02 0.36
CA MET A 109 7.34 8.26 -0.49
C MET A 109 7.83 9.68 -0.28
N ARG A 110 9.15 9.85 -0.19
CA ARG A 110 9.80 11.17 -0.07
C ARG A 110 9.26 12.00 1.11
N GLY A 111 8.88 11.35 2.20
CA GLY A 111 8.32 12.04 3.38
C GLY A 111 6.97 12.74 3.15
N LEU A 112 6.34 12.56 1.98
CA LEU A 112 5.01 13.09 1.72
C LEU A 112 3.95 12.26 2.47
N ASP A 113 2.76 12.85 2.64
CA ASP A 113 1.62 12.17 3.26
C ASP A 113 1.32 10.82 2.58
N GLY A 114 0.88 9.82 3.34
CA GLY A 114 0.56 8.49 2.80
C GLY A 114 -0.51 8.53 1.70
N SER A 115 -1.41 9.50 1.73
CA SER A 115 -2.42 9.72 0.69
C SER A 115 -1.83 10.26 -0.62
N ALA A 116 -0.61 10.84 -0.59
CA ALA A 116 0.14 11.26 -1.77
C ALA A 116 0.83 10.09 -2.49
N THR A 117 0.97 8.93 -1.83
CA THR A 117 1.53 7.71 -2.42
C THR A 117 0.39 6.79 -2.85
N ARG A 118 0.40 6.38 -4.11
CA ARG A 118 -0.58 5.44 -4.61
C ARG A 118 -0.06 4.01 -4.47
N VAL A 119 -0.81 3.17 -3.78
CA VAL A 119 -0.56 1.74 -3.73
C VAL A 119 -1.54 1.03 -4.64
N MET A 120 -1.04 0.15 -5.49
CA MET A 120 -1.82 -0.68 -6.41
C MET A 120 -1.44 -2.14 -6.23
N ILE A 121 -2.39 -3.03 -6.52
CA ILE A 121 -2.16 -4.46 -6.61
C ILE A 121 -2.58 -4.89 -8.01
N ASP A 122 -1.65 -5.53 -8.76
CA ASP A 122 -1.85 -5.92 -10.16
C ASP A 122 -2.32 -4.76 -11.07
N GLY A 123 -1.77 -3.55 -10.86
CA GLY A 123 -2.12 -2.37 -11.64
C GLY A 123 -3.49 -1.76 -11.31
N GLN A 124 -4.17 -2.27 -10.29
CA GLN A 124 -5.49 -1.80 -9.87
C GLN A 124 -5.40 -1.02 -8.57
N ARG A 125 -6.11 0.09 -8.51
CA ARG A 125 -6.30 0.80 -7.26
C ARG A 125 -7.12 -0.08 -6.32
N SER A 126 -6.69 -0.21 -5.10
CA SER A 126 -7.56 -0.72 -4.07
C SER A 126 -8.68 0.29 -3.83
N ALA A 127 -9.92 -0.18 -3.79
CA ALA A 127 -11.07 0.65 -3.55
C ALA A 127 -11.22 0.95 -2.06
N GLY A 128 -11.51 2.22 -1.73
CA GLY A 128 -11.94 2.65 -0.42
C GLY A 128 -10.92 2.58 0.72
N ARG A 129 -11.43 2.58 1.96
CA ARG A 129 -10.66 2.37 3.19
C ARG A 129 -10.14 0.93 3.32
N ALA A 130 -10.70 0.03 2.57
CA ALA A 130 -10.36 -1.37 2.53
C ALA A 130 -9.39 -1.63 1.39
N GLN A 131 -8.17 -1.30 1.62
CA GLN A 131 -7.08 -1.90 0.88
C GLN A 131 -7.02 -3.38 1.30
N LEU A 132 -6.70 -4.28 0.34
CA LEU A 132 -6.18 -5.59 0.73
C LEU A 132 -5.18 -5.35 1.84
N PRO A 133 -5.27 -6.07 2.95
CA PRO A 133 -4.39 -5.83 4.09
C PRO A 133 -2.95 -6.15 3.68
N ILE A 134 -2.25 -5.14 3.18
CA ILE A 134 -0.87 -5.26 2.69
C ILE A 134 0.04 -5.81 3.80
N ASP A 135 -0.30 -5.51 5.04
CA ASP A 135 0.36 -6.03 6.24
C ASP A 135 0.19 -7.54 6.44
N GLN A 136 -0.77 -8.13 5.73
CA GLN A 136 -1.05 -9.55 5.84
C GLN A 136 -0.70 -10.34 4.57
N LEU A 137 -0.51 -9.66 3.43
CA LEU A 137 -0.10 -10.34 2.21
C LEU A 137 1.29 -10.96 2.39
N PRO A 138 1.44 -12.29 2.19
CA PRO A 138 2.74 -12.94 2.28
C PRO A 138 3.68 -12.44 1.17
N ALA A 139 4.95 -12.24 1.52
CA ALA A 139 5.99 -11.87 0.56
C ALA A 139 6.11 -12.88 -0.59
N ASP A 140 5.82 -14.14 -0.32
CA ASP A 140 5.83 -15.23 -1.32
C ASP A 140 4.78 -15.10 -2.40
N LEU A 141 3.72 -14.31 -2.18
CA LEU A 141 2.69 -14.04 -3.18
C LEU A 141 3.16 -12.99 -4.20
N ILE A 142 4.18 -12.20 -3.87
CA ILE A 142 4.65 -11.12 -4.73
C ILE A 142 5.54 -11.68 -5.85
N GLU A 143 5.25 -11.33 -7.08
CA GLU A 143 6.12 -11.57 -8.24
C GLU A 143 7.15 -10.46 -8.39
N ARG A 144 6.73 -9.20 -8.24
CA ARG A 144 7.59 -8.01 -8.25
C ARG A 144 6.88 -6.81 -7.64
N ILE A 145 7.67 -5.83 -7.24
CA ILE A 145 7.18 -4.51 -6.82
C ILE A 145 7.73 -3.46 -7.79
N GLU A 146 6.85 -2.64 -8.33
CA GLU A 146 7.18 -1.55 -9.24
C GLU A 146 6.98 -0.23 -8.50
N ILE A 147 8.05 0.56 -8.34
CA ILE A 147 8.01 1.86 -7.68
C ILE A 147 8.23 2.93 -8.74
N VAL A 148 7.18 3.66 -9.07
CA VAL A 148 7.22 4.78 -10.01
C VAL A 148 7.31 6.06 -9.21
N ARG A 149 8.47 6.68 -9.17
CA ARG A 149 8.73 7.91 -8.39
C ARG A 149 8.25 9.17 -9.07
N SER A 150 8.09 9.15 -10.39
CA SER A 150 7.68 10.29 -11.20
C SER A 150 6.37 9.99 -11.93
N PRO A 151 5.39 10.88 -11.86
CA PRO A 151 4.12 10.70 -12.57
C PRO A 151 4.31 10.68 -14.09
N SER A 152 3.55 9.84 -14.78
CA SER A 152 3.51 9.75 -16.24
C SER A 152 2.08 9.75 -16.76
N ALA A 153 1.86 9.82 -18.06
CA ALA A 153 0.53 9.78 -18.65
C ALA A 153 -0.21 8.47 -18.32
N GLU A 154 0.50 7.34 -18.27
CA GLU A 154 -0.04 6.04 -17.88
C GLU A 154 -0.33 5.97 -16.36
N PHE A 155 0.57 6.51 -15.52
CA PHE A 155 0.50 6.45 -14.06
C PHE A 155 0.23 7.84 -13.47
N SER A 156 -1.02 8.25 -13.42
CA SER A 156 -1.43 9.56 -12.92
C SER A 156 -2.01 9.53 -11.50
N GLY A 157 -2.14 10.70 -10.88
CA GLY A 157 -2.93 10.91 -9.66
C GLY A 157 -2.21 10.58 -8.35
N SER A 158 -0.89 10.68 -8.33
CA SER A 158 -0.07 10.55 -7.13
C SER A 158 1.12 11.51 -7.20
N SER A 159 1.19 12.47 -6.28
CA SER A 159 2.28 13.44 -6.21
C SER A 159 3.54 12.88 -5.55
N GLY A 160 3.41 11.88 -4.70
CA GLY A 160 4.51 11.19 -4.05
C GLY A 160 5.11 10.08 -4.92
N GLY A 161 4.28 9.42 -5.72
CA GLY A 161 4.65 8.29 -6.56
C GLY A 161 3.68 7.11 -6.44
N THR A 162 3.93 6.05 -7.19
CA THR A 162 3.08 4.87 -7.24
C THR A 162 3.89 3.62 -6.86
N VAL A 163 3.35 2.79 -5.99
CA VAL A 163 3.85 1.45 -5.65
C VAL A 163 2.88 0.43 -6.19
N ASN A 164 3.27 -0.33 -7.21
CA ASN A 164 2.46 -1.39 -7.78
C ASN A 164 3.01 -2.75 -7.33
N ILE A 165 2.23 -3.47 -6.53
CA ILE A 165 2.55 -4.81 -6.06
C ILE A 165 1.96 -5.79 -7.06
N VAL A 166 2.79 -6.41 -7.87
CA VAL A 166 2.36 -7.40 -8.85
C VAL A 166 2.46 -8.78 -8.21
N LEU A 167 1.34 -9.48 -8.17
CA LEU A 167 1.26 -10.79 -7.56
C LEU A 167 1.63 -11.89 -8.56
N ARG A 168 2.02 -13.06 -8.05
CA ARG A 168 2.40 -14.23 -8.85
C ARG A 168 1.29 -14.64 -9.81
N GLN A 169 1.67 -15.01 -11.01
CA GLN A 169 0.76 -15.46 -12.07
C GLN A 169 0.76 -17.00 -12.14
N ALA A 170 -0.24 -17.54 -12.84
CA ALA A 170 -0.27 -18.95 -13.16
C ALA A 170 0.94 -19.32 -14.03
N SER A 171 1.59 -20.45 -13.69
CA SER A 171 2.80 -20.94 -14.38
C SER A 171 2.57 -22.37 -14.85
N PRO A 172 3.10 -22.75 -16.04
CA PRO A 172 3.08 -24.13 -16.48
C PRO A 172 4.03 -25.04 -15.67
N GLN A 173 4.98 -24.46 -14.94
CA GLN A 173 5.84 -25.21 -14.04
C GLN A 173 5.07 -25.62 -12.79
N ARG A 174 5.03 -26.94 -12.51
CA ARG A 174 4.41 -27.45 -11.29
C ARG A 174 5.21 -27.01 -10.07
N SER A 175 4.56 -26.38 -9.13
CA SER A 175 5.16 -25.99 -7.85
C SER A 175 4.05 -25.93 -6.81
N ALA A 176 4.37 -26.38 -5.61
CA ALA A 176 3.54 -26.18 -4.44
C ALA A 176 4.42 -25.68 -3.30
N MET A 177 3.84 -24.92 -2.39
CA MET A 177 4.57 -24.37 -1.24
C MET A 177 3.60 -24.22 -0.07
N PHE A 178 4.10 -24.44 1.11
CA PHE A 178 3.42 -24.00 2.34
C PHE A 178 4.37 -23.15 3.19
N ARG A 179 3.78 -22.28 4.00
CA ARG A 179 4.48 -21.54 5.05
C ARG A 179 3.55 -21.39 6.26
N LEU A 180 4.09 -21.73 7.40
CA LEU A 180 3.49 -21.47 8.71
C LEU A 180 4.34 -20.43 9.42
N THR A 181 3.72 -19.34 9.88
CA THR A 181 4.37 -18.28 10.65
C THR A 181 3.55 -18.06 11.91
N ASP A 182 4.22 -17.92 13.05
CA ASP A 182 3.59 -17.42 14.27
C ASP A 182 4.33 -16.16 14.75
N ASN A 183 3.56 -15.14 15.09
CA ASN A 183 4.07 -13.91 15.68
C ASN A 183 3.52 -13.78 17.10
N VAL A 184 4.38 -13.41 18.04
CA VAL A 184 3.96 -13.09 19.41
C VAL A 184 4.03 -11.59 19.64
N ALA A 185 2.90 -10.99 20.01
CA ALA A 185 2.79 -9.59 20.39
C ALA A 185 1.88 -9.45 21.60
N PHE A 186 2.24 -8.65 22.60
CA PHE A 186 1.52 -8.51 23.89
C PHE A 186 1.21 -9.86 24.57
N GLY A 187 2.06 -10.88 24.38
CA GLY A 187 1.85 -12.23 24.91
C GLY A 187 0.85 -13.09 24.13
N ASN A 188 0.30 -12.60 23.01
CA ASN A 188 -0.65 -13.34 22.19
C ASN A 188 0.00 -13.88 20.93
N HIS A 189 -0.38 -15.08 20.54
CA HIS A 189 0.01 -15.75 19.32
C HIS A 189 -0.80 -15.28 18.12
N ASN A 190 -0.15 -15.16 16.97
CA ASN A 190 -0.73 -14.71 15.71
C ASN A 190 -0.36 -15.69 14.58
N PRO A 191 -0.93 -16.89 14.59
CA PRO A 191 -0.60 -17.90 13.59
C PRO A 191 -1.11 -17.51 12.20
N ARG A 192 -0.29 -17.84 11.19
CA ARG A 192 -0.59 -17.60 9.77
C ARG A 192 -0.22 -18.81 8.96
N LEU A 193 -1.10 -19.23 8.08
CA LEU A 193 -0.86 -20.33 7.14
C LEU A 193 -0.99 -19.82 5.71
N TRP A 194 0.04 -20.01 4.91
CA TRP A 194 0.05 -19.79 3.49
C TRP A 194 0.25 -21.11 2.74
N LEU A 195 -0.65 -21.39 1.79
CA LEU A 195 -0.57 -22.53 0.89
C LEU A 195 -0.67 -22.02 -0.54
N MET A 196 0.14 -22.55 -1.44
CA MET A 196 -0.02 -22.28 -2.86
C MET A 196 0.30 -23.49 -3.72
N ARG A 197 -0.36 -23.54 -4.87
CA ARG A 197 -0.08 -24.51 -5.93
C ARG A 197 -0.22 -23.87 -7.30
N THR A 198 0.67 -24.17 -8.23
CA THR A 198 0.60 -23.76 -9.63
C THR A 198 0.99 -24.94 -10.54
N GLY A 199 0.50 -24.92 -11.76
CA GLY A 199 0.82 -25.95 -12.75
C GLY A 199 -0.04 -25.86 -14.01
N PRO A 200 0.19 -26.75 -14.98
CA PRO A 200 -0.60 -26.82 -16.21
C PRO A 200 -1.98 -27.43 -15.97
N ILE A 201 -2.95 -27.02 -16.79
CA ILE A 201 -4.29 -27.61 -16.88
C ILE A 201 -4.41 -28.31 -18.22
N GLY A 202 -4.63 -29.62 -18.23
CA GLY A 202 -4.90 -30.41 -19.43
C GLY A 202 -3.72 -30.49 -20.40
N GLY A 203 -3.23 -31.69 -20.63
CA GLY A 203 -2.18 -32.01 -21.57
C GLY A 203 -0.91 -32.52 -20.88
N ASP A 204 -0.39 -33.60 -21.43
CA ASP A 204 0.96 -34.07 -21.09
C ASP A 204 1.97 -32.99 -21.48
N ALA A 205 2.95 -32.75 -20.61
CA ALA A 205 4.06 -31.84 -20.86
C ALA A 205 4.91 -32.19 -22.10
N GLN A 206 4.55 -33.24 -22.81
CA GLN A 206 5.27 -33.81 -23.96
C GLN A 206 4.76 -33.37 -25.33
N THR A 207 3.68 -32.58 -25.42
CA THR A 207 3.19 -32.08 -26.74
C THR A 207 3.56 -30.61 -26.91
N PRO A 208 4.60 -30.25 -27.69
CA PRO A 208 5.10 -28.87 -27.83
C PRO A 208 4.19 -27.88 -28.55
N SER A 209 3.07 -28.33 -29.11
CA SER A 209 2.29 -27.56 -30.07
C SER A 209 1.30 -26.55 -29.48
N ARG A 210 0.98 -26.60 -28.19
CA ARG A 210 0.17 -25.58 -27.50
C ARG A 210 0.65 -25.42 -26.05
N PRO A 211 1.08 -24.22 -25.59
CA PRO A 211 1.30 -24.00 -24.18
C PRO A 211 -0.03 -24.25 -23.44
N PRO A 212 -0.05 -25.17 -22.48
CA PRO A 212 -1.27 -25.52 -21.76
C PRO A 212 -1.76 -24.30 -20.98
N TRP A 213 -3.06 -24.27 -20.71
CA TRP A 213 -3.58 -23.39 -19.69
C TRP A 213 -2.90 -23.71 -18.37
N SER A 214 -2.59 -22.68 -17.61
CA SER A 214 -1.93 -22.80 -16.32
C SER A 214 -2.81 -22.22 -15.23
N PHE A 215 -2.79 -22.83 -14.06
CA PHE A 215 -3.48 -22.32 -12.88
C PHE A 215 -2.51 -21.92 -11.79
N PHE A 216 -2.94 -21.03 -10.94
CA PHE A 216 -2.38 -20.74 -9.64
C PHE A 216 -3.52 -20.68 -8.63
N MET A 217 -3.32 -21.30 -7.47
CA MET A 217 -4.25 -21.27 -6.36
C MET A 217 -3.47 -20.94 -5.10
N GLY A 218 -3.85 -19.85 -4.44
CA GLY A 218 -3.32 -19.44 -3.14
C GLY A 218 -4.40 -19.47 -2.08
N VAL A 219 -4.07 -19.93 -0.88
CA VAL A 219 -4.93 -19.92 0.31
C VAL A 219 -4.16 -19.28 1.46
N TRP A 220 -4.77 -18.29 2.07
CA TRP A 220 -4.23 -17.60 3.24
C TRP A 220 -5.22 -17.68 4.39
N LEU A 221 -4.73 -18.07 5.56
CA LEU A 221 -5.47 -18.09 6.82
C LEU A 221 -4.62 -17.40 7.87
N ALA A 222 -5.19 -16.48 8.64
CA ALA A 222 -4.45 -15.77 9.67
C ALA A 222 -5.34 -15.39 10.85
N ASP A 223 -4.81 -15.59 12.05
CA ASP A 223 -5.28 -14.92 13.25
C ASP A 223 -4.25 -13.81 13.60
N SER A 224 -4.71 -12.66 13.98
CA SER A 224 -3.84 -11.57 14.36
C SER A 224 -4.37 -10.82 15.57
N PHE A 225 -3.50 -10.62 16.55
CA PHE A 225 -3.72 -9.76 17.70
C PHE A 225 -2.82 -8.54 17.58
N SER A 226 -3.38 -7.37 17.71
CA SER A 226 -2.67 -6.11 17.67
C SER A 226 -3.22 -5.12 18.71
N GLY A 227 -2.51 -4.05 18.95
CA GLY A 227 -2.97 -3.02 19.86
C GLY A 227 -1.87 -2.05 20.22
N PHE A 228 -2.17 -1.22 21.21
CA PHE A 228 -1.21 -0.31 21.82
C PHE A 228 -1.54 -0.05 23.28
N ASN A 229 -0.53 0.36 24.03
CA ASN A 229 -0.67 1.00 25.34
C ASN A 229 -0.30 2.47 25.16
N GLN A 230 -1.03 3.38 25.81
CA GLN A 230 -0.81 4.80 25.68
C GLN A 230 -0.89 5.45 27.06
N GLU A 231 0.11 6.28 27.36
CA GLU A 231 0.13 7.20 28.48
C GLU A 231 -0.32 8.57 27.97
N LEU A 232 -1.30 9.17 28.64
CA LEU A 232 -1.79 10.51 28.31
C LEU A 232 -1.69 11.41 29.53
N GLU A 233 -1.18 12.61 29.32
CA GLU A 233 -1.20 13.71 30.27
C GLU A 233 -1.92 14.88 29.61
N THR A 234 -3.02 15.30 30.21
CA THR A 234 -3.83 16.42 29.72
C THR A 234 -3.84 17.51 30.77
N GLN A 235 -3.37 18.68 30.40
CA GLN A 235 -3.33 19.88 31.23
C GLN A 235 -4.31 20.91 30.69
N SER A 236 -5.30 21.25 31.48
CA SER A 236 -6.17 22.42 31.31
C SER A 236 -5.73 23.55 32.23
N PRO A 237 -6.27 24.77 32.14
CA PRO A 237 -5.92 25.86 33.03
C PRO A 237 -6.10 25.55 34.53
N THR A 238 -7.04 24.66 34.85
CA THR A 238 -7.43 24.38 36.25
C THR A 238 -7.08 22.97 36.69
N THR A 239 -6.77 22.04 35.77
CA THR A 239 -6.59 20.63 36.10
C THR A 239 -5.44 20.01 35.33
N LEU A 240 -4.70 19.11 36.00
CA LEU A 240 -3.76 18.19 35.39
C LEU A 240 -4.32 16.78 35.54
N SER A 241 -4.64 16.12 34.43
CA SER A 241 -5.18 14.77 34.38
C SER A 241 -4.17 13.82 33.75
N ARG A 242 -3.98 12.66 34.36
CA ARG A 242 -3.19 11.55 33.78
C ARG A 242 -4.07 10.36 33.61
N SER A 243 -3.94 9.71 32.46
CA SER A 243 -4.70 8.52 32.14
C SER A 243 -3.87 7.53 31.32
N ASP A 244 -4.19 6.25 31.48
CA ASP A 244 -3.66 5.15 30.69
C ASP A 244 -4.75 4.61 29.78
N ALA A 245 -4.43 4.43 28.52
CA ALA A 245 -5.31 3.84 27.55
C ALA A 245 -4.74 2.54 26.98
N ARG A 246 -5.61 1.59 26.73
CA ARG A 246 -5.28 0.31 26.11
C ARG A 246 -6.22 0.04 24.95
N SER A 247 -5.66 -0.23 23.78
CA SER A 247 -6.43 -0.73 22.63
C SER A 247 -5.98 -2.15 22.33
N ARG A 248 -6.94 -3.02 22.07
CA ARG A 248 -6.72 -4.41 21.68
C ARG A 248 -7.62 -4.73 20.50
N THR A 249 -7.08 -5.44 19.53
CA THR A 249 -7.80 -5.83 18.31
C THR A 249 -7.43 -7.26 17.98
N GLU A 250 -8.42 -8.12 17.93
CA GLU A 250 -8.32 -9.49 17.45
C GLU A 250 -8.95 -9.56 16.06
N ARG A 251 -8.24 -10.18 15.11
CA ARG A 251 -8.71 -10.27 13.74
C ARG A 251 -8.42 -11.65 13.17
N ARG A 252 -9.42 -12.21 12.52
CA ARG A 252 -9.33 -13.46 11.76
C ARG A 252 -9.54 -13.17 10.30
N ASP A 253 -8.61 -13.61 9.46
CA ASP A 253 -8.62 -13.39 8.03
C ASP A 253 -8.55 -14.71 7.27
N TRP A 254 -9.26 -14.76 6.16
CA TRP A 254 -9.07 -15.79 5.15
C TRP A 254 -9.06 -15.19 3.75
N MET A 255 -8.30 -15.80 2.86
CA MET A 255 -8.21 -15.33 1.48
C MET A 255 -7.97 -16.50 0.53
N LEU A 256 -8.66 -16.47 -0.62
CA LEU A 256 -8.52 -17.39 -1.73
C LEU A 256 -8.12 -16.61 -2.98
N ILE A 257 -7.05 -17.04 -3.65
CA ILE A 257 -6.44 -16.33 -4.78
C ILE A 257 -6.32 -17.28 -5.98
N PRO A 258 -7.40 -17.47 -6.76
CA PRO A 258 -7.34 -18.21 -8.00
C PRO A 258 -6.80 -17.36 -9.15
N ARG A 259 -5.95 -17.95 -10.00
CA ARG A 259 -5.48 -17.35 -11.24
C ARG A 259 -5.45 -18.37 -12.35
N LEU A 260 -5.71 -17.93 -13.57
CA LEU A 260 -5.68 -18.74 -14.76
C LEU A 260 -4.98 -17.96 -15.87
N SER A 261 -4.07 -18.60 -16.58
CA SER A 261 -3.38 -17.97 -17.72
C SER A 261 -3.23 -18.97 -18.87
N GLY A 262 -3.37 -18.48 -20.09
CA GLY A 262 -3.27 -19.31 -21.27
C GLY A 262 -3.32 -18.50 -22.56
N ARG A 263 -3.47 -19.20 -23.67
CA ARG A 263 -3.61 -18.59 -25.01
C ARG A 263 -4.90 -19.05 -25.69
N ILE A 264 -5.56 -18.11 -26.35
CA ILE A 264 -6.70 -18.36 -27.26
C ILE A 264 -6.24 -17.92 -28.65
N GLY A 265 -5.89 -18.88 -29.50
CA GLY A 265 -5.26 -18.58 -30.78
C GLY A 265 -3.91 -17.87 -30.59
N ARG A 266 -3.82 -16.63 -31.08
CA ARG A 266 -2.61 -15.77 -30.94
C ARG A 266 -2.66 -14.86 -29.72
N ASP A 267 -3.78 -14.80 -29.02
CA ASP A 267 -4.01 -13.89 -27.91
C ASP A 267 -3.58 -14.52 -26.60
N GLN A 268 -2.96 -13.73 -25.74
CA GLN A 268 -2.67 -14.12 -24.37
C GLN A 268 -3.81 -13.64 -23.48
N VAL A 269 -4.32 -14.53 -22.62
CA VAL A 269 -5.42 -14.25 -21.70
C VAL A 269 -4.99 -14.64 -20.29
N SER A 270 -5.26 -13.78 -19.32
CA SER A 270 -5.16 -14.12 -17.91
C SER A 270 -6.44 -13.73 -17.17
N LEU A 271 -6.84 -14.56 -16.20
CA LEU A 271 -7.94 -14.30 -15.27
C LEU A 271 -7.38 -14.36 -13.87
N ARG A 272 -7.86 -13.46 -13.01
CA ARG A 272 -7.45 -13.37 -11.62
C ARG A 272 -8.65 -13.15 -10.71
N GLY A 273 -8.66 -13.87 -9.59
CA GLY A 273 -9.64 -13.71 -8.54
C GLY A 273 -8.95 -13.44 -7.21
N ASN A 274 -9.68 -12.80 -6.32
CA ASN A 274 -9.36 -12.66 -4.93
C ASN A 274 -10.69 -12.64 -4.16
N ILE A 275 -10.86 -13.58 -3.24
CA ILE A 275 -12.05 -13.68 -2.39
C ILE A 275 -11.53 -13.72 -0.97
N SER A 276 -12.01 -12.84 -0.11
CA SER A 276 -11.52 -12.75 1.26
C SER A 276 -12.63 -12.34 2.22
N GLY A 277 -12.47 -12.76 3.48
CA GLY A 277 -13.29 -12.33 4.57
C GLY A 277 -12.46 -12.07 5.81
N SER A 278 -12.92 -11.17 6.66
CA SER A 278 -12.31 -10.91 7.95
C SER A 278 -13.35 -10.59 9.01
N SER A 279 -13.09 -11.06 10.24
CA SER A 279 -13.83 -10.66 11.44
C SER A 279 -12.86 -10.00 12.41
N THR A 280 -13.19 -8.83 12.89
CA THR A 280 -12.34 -8.04 13.78
C THR A 280 -13.12 -7.66 15.03
N ASP A 281 -12.61 -8.04 16.19
CA ASP A 281 -13.11 -7.65 17.50
C ASP A 281 -12.14 -6.66 18.12
N GLY A 282 -12.62 -5.48 18.49
CA GLY A 282 -11.84 -4.39 19.05
C GLY A 282 -12.30 -4.01 20.45
N SER A 283 -11.36 -3.62 21.32
CA SER A 283 -11.64 -3.01 22.59
C SER A 283 -10.73 -1.82 22.86
N TYR A 284 -11.28 -0.79 23.46
CA TYR A 284 -10.56 0.38 23.93
C TYR A 284 -10.98 0.69 25.37
N LEU A 285 -10.02 0.88 26.24
CA LEU A 285 -10.22 1.23 27.63
C LEU A 285 -9.26 2.33 28.07
N GLN A 286 -9.80 3.42 28.60
CA GLN A 286 -9.02 4.52 29.16
C GLN A 286 -9.43 4.75 30.61
N ARG A 287 -8.43 4.83 31.51
CA ARG A 287 -8.61 5.04 32.95
C ARG A 287 -7.76 6.19 33.43
N LEU A 288 -8.30 6.98 34.35
CA LEU A 288 -7.52 7.96 35.12
C LEU A 288 -6.58 7.26 36.10
N SER A 289 -5.62 8.02 36.64
CA SER A 289 -4.66 7.54 37.65
C SER A 289 -5.32 7.09 38.95
N ASP A 290 -6.54 7.56 39.25
CA ASP A 290 -7.33 7.14 40.41
C ASP A 290 -8.13 5.82 40.12
N GLY A 291 -7.99 5.24 38.94
CA GLY A 291 -8.65 4.03 38.53
C GLY A 291 -10.04 4.22 37.91
N SER A 292 -10.59 5.44 37.91
CA SER A 292 -11.89 5.72 37.29
C SER A 292 -11.83 5.55 35.77
N THR A 293 -12.90 5.00 35.18
CA THR A 293 -12.98 4.78 33.72
C THR A 293 -13.48 6.04 33.03
N VAL A 294 -12.63 6.62 32.17
CA VAL A 294 -13.00 7.74 31.31
C VAL A 294 -13.74 7.25 30.08
N ARG A 295 -13.25 6.14 29.50
CA ARG A 295 -13.78 5.63 28.23
C ARG A 295 -13.65 4.11 28.14
N SER A 296 -14.74 3.45 27.79
CA SER A 296 -14.74 2.03 27.44
C SER A 296 -15.59 1.81 26.21
N GLU A 297 -15.03 1.12 25.22
CA GLU A 297 -15.68 0.83 23.96
C GLU A 297 -15.32 -0.55 23.47
N THR A 298 -16.28 -1.25 22.88
CA THR A 298 -16.07 -2.47 22.11
C THR A 298 -16.55 -2.27 20.69
N SER A 299 -15.89 -2.90 19.74
CA SER A 299 -16.29 -2.86 18.34
C SER A 299 -16.18 -4.24 17.71
N LYS A 300 -17.09 -4.53 16.81
CA LYS A 300 -17.03 -5.71 15.94
C LYS A 300 -17.16 -5.25 14.50
N THR A 301 -16.24 -5.71 13.65
CA THR A 301 -16.28 -5.42 12.21
C THR A 301 -16.23 -6.74 11.45
N GLU A 302 -17.21 -6.97 10.61
CA GLU A 302 -17.21 -8.07 9.64
C GLU A 302 -17.01 -7.49 8.24
N ARG A 303 -16.15 -8.12 7.45
CA ARG A 303 -15.83 -7.68 6.10
C ARG A 303 -15.76 -8.86 5.16
N ASP A 304 -16.46 -8.75 4.06
CA ASP A 304 -16.38 -9.66 2.93
C ASP A 304 -16.00 -8.90 1.67
N SER A 305 -15.10 -9.46 0.88
CA SER A 305 -14.72 -8.87 -0.37
C SER A 305 -14.46 -9.91 -1.45
N TRP A 306 -14.77 -9.55 -2.68
CA TRP A 306 -14.33 -10.26 -3.85
C TRP A 306 -13.80 -9.31 -4.92
N GLN A 307 -12.84 -9.76 -5.65
CA GLN A 307 -12.27 -9.08 -6.80
C GLN A 307 -12.07 -10.09 -7.93
N LEU A 308 -12.57 -9.75 -9.11
CA LEU A 308 -12.36 -10.50 -10.34
C LEU A 308 -11.75 -9.58 -11.37
N GLY A 309 -10.86 -10.10 -12.18
CA GLY A 309 -10.25 -9.32 -13.25
C GLY A 309 -9.62 -10.22 -14.31
N GLY A 310 -9.23 -9.60 -15.40
CA GLY A 310 -8.54 -10.29 -16.47
C GLY A 310 -7.74 -9.32 -17.32
N ASP A 311 -6.76 -9.90 -18.03
CA ASP A 311 -5.95 -9.20 -19.01
C ASP A 311 -6.03 -9.97 -20.33
N TRP A 312 -6.14 -9.22 -21.39
CA TRP A 312 -6.11 -9.70 -22.76
C TRP A 312 -5.06 -8.93 -23.54
N THR A 313 -4.15 -9.65 -24.17
CA THR A 313 -3.07 -9.07 -24.97
C THR A 313 -3.10 -9.64 -26.37
N ARG A 314 -3.14 -8.76 -27.36
CA ARG A 314 -3.14 -9.08 -28.78
C ARG A 314 -2.05 -8.32 -29.52
N ARG A 315 -1.33 -9.02 -30.40
CA ARG A 315 -0.41 -8.40 -31.34
C ARG A 315 -1.17 -7.99 -32.60
N LEU A 316 -1.09 -6.71 -32.94
CA LEU A 316 -1.63 -6.12 -34.17
C LEU A 316 -0.46 -5.74 -35.09
N SER A 317 -0.74 -5.44 -36.35
CA SER A 317 0.25 -4.96 -37.31
C SER A 317 0.89 -3.62 -36.89
N VAL A 318 0.14 -2.78 -36.17
CA VAL A 318 0.57 -1.46 -35.71
C VAL A 318 1.21 -1.48 -34.30
N GLY A 319 1.17 -2.64 -33.60
CA GLY A 319 1.69 -2.73 -32.26
C GLY A 319 1.02 -3.78 -31.39
N ARG A 320 1.10 -3.61 -30.08
CA ARG A 320 0.53 -4.50 -29.08
C ARG A 320 -0.62 -3.81 -28.34
N LEU A 321 -1.81 -4.42 -28.42
CA LEU A 321 -2.98 -4.01 -27.64
C LEU A 321 -3.05 -4.83 -26.37
N GLU A 322 -3.16 -4.14 -25.24
CA GLU A 322 -3.32 -4.70 -23.91
C GLU A 322 -4.60 -4.12 -23.30
N THR A 323 -5.54 -4.99 -22.96
CA THR A 323 -6.78 -4.58 -22.30
C THR A 323 -6.90 -5.32 -20.97
N SER A 324 -7.12 -4.57 -19.90
CA SER A 324 -7.37 -5.10 -18.57
C SER A 324 -8.73 -4.62 -18.05
N TRP A 325 -9.44 -5.52 -17.41
CA TRP A 325 -10.70 -5.22 -16.74
C TRP A 325 -10.68 -5.75 -15.32
N SER A 326 -11.43 -5.13 -14.44
CA SER A 326 -11.65 -5.63 -13.09
C SER A 326 -12.96 -5.13 -12.50
N GLY A 327 -13.56 -6.00 -11.69
CA GLY A 327 -14.66 -5.67 -10.80
C GLY A 327 -14.32 -6.10 -9.39
N ASN A 328 -14.64 -5.27 -8.42
CA ASN A 328 -14.57 -5.63 -7.01
C ASN A 328 -15.82 -5.18 -6.27
N ARG A 329 -16.12 -5.87 -5.19
CA ARG A 329 -17.12 -5.47 -4.21
C ARG A 329 -16.61 -5.81 -2.83
N GLN A 330 -16.86 -4.91 -1.91
CA GLN A 330 -16.60 -5.09 -0.50
C GLN A 330 -17.82 -4.67 0.29
N SER A 331 -18.15 -5.45 1.30
CA SER A 331 -19.16 -5.15 2.30
C SER A 331 -18.52 -5.14 3.68
N ASP A 332 -18.79 -4.10 4.45
CA ASP A 332 -18.34 -3.94 5.83
C ASP A 332 -19.58 -3.78 6.72
N GLU A 333 -19.64 -4.55 7.81
CA GLU A 333 -20.60 -4.38 8.89
C GLU A 333 -19.82 -3.97 10.15
N LEU A 334 -20.13 -2.84 10.73
CA LEU A 334 -19.49 -2.32 11.94
C LEU A 334 -20.53 -2.16 13.04
N LEU A 335 -20.31 -2.82 14.15
CA LEU A 335 -21.02 -2.61 15.41
C LEU A 335 -20.05 -2.00 16.42
N ARG A 336 -20.44 -0.89 17.05
CA ARG A 336 -19.69 -0.26 18.13
C ARG A 336 -20.61 -0.02 19.32
N GLN A 337 -20.14 -0.40 20.52
CA GLN A 337 -20.87 -0.23 21.77
C GLN A 337 -20.00 0.53 22.76
N ARG A 338 -20.60 1.47 23.47
CA ARG A 338 -19.98 2.29 24.51
C ARG A 338 -20.57 2.03 25.87
N ALA A 339 -19.78 2.23 26.93
CA ALA A 339 -20.20 2.00 28.32
C ALA A 339 -21.45 2.79 28.73
N ALA A 340 -21.71 3.95 28.13
CA ALA A 340 -22.89 4.80 28.39
C ALA A 340 -24.18 4.30 27.71
N GLY A 341 -24.21 3.07 27.16
CA GLY A 341 -25.37 2.52 26.45
C GLY A 341 -25.58 3.05 25.03
N THR A 342 -24.61 3.80 24.51
CA THR A 342 -24.62 4.26 23.11
C THR A 342 -24.19 3.14 22.19
N ARG A 343 -24.93 2.95 21.11
CA ARG A 343 -24.65 1.96 20.07
C ARG A 343 -24.62 2.62 18.71
N TYR A 344 -23.62 2.28 17.93
CA TYR A 344 -23.44 2.70 16.56
C TYR A 344 -23.32 1.47 15.66
N ASP A 345 -24.26 1.33 14.72
CA ASP A 345 -24.26 0.29 13.70
C ASP A 345 -24.01 0.94 12.34
N GLU A 346 -23.19 0.35 11.50
CA GLU A 346 -22.93 0.83 10.16
C GLU A 346 -22.75 -0.31 9.18
N ASP A 347 -23.54 -0.28 8.11
CA ASP A 347 -23.40 -1.15 6.95
C ASP A 347 -22.84 -0.34 5.79
N ARG A 348 -21.85 -0.88 5.11
CA ARG A 348 -21.24 -0.27 3.93
C ARG A 348 -21.03 -1.30 2.85
N THR A 349 -21.31 -0.92 1.63
CA THR A 349 -20.93 -1.68 0.44
C THR A 349 -20.25 -0.73 -0.55
N GLU A 350 -19.09 -1.11 -1.03
CA GLU A 350 -18.39 -0.40 -2.09
C GLU A 350 -18.13 -1.36 -3.26
N SER A 351 -18.42 -0.92 -4.47
CA SER A 351 -18.14 -1.65 -5.70
C SER A 351 -17.42 -0.76 -6.70
N THR A 352 -16.46 -1.34 -7.41
CA THR A 352 -15.69 -0.62 -8.44
C THR A 352 -15.56 -1.49 -9.67
N TRP A 353 -15.80 -0.90 -10.83
CA TRP A 353 -15.54 -1.46 -12.14
C TRP A 353 -14.50 -0.63 -12.87
N GLN A 354 -13.51 -1.27 -13.44
CA GLN A 354 -12.44 -0.62 -14.19
C GLN A 354 -12.23 -1.32 -15.52
N LEU A 355 -12.00 -0.53 -16.55
CA LEU A 355 -11.55 -1.00 -17.88
C LEU A 355 -10.39 -0.11 -18.31
N LYS A 356 -9.28 -0.71 -18.70
CA LYS A 356 -8.12 -0.01 -19.23
C LYS A 356 -7.73 -0.68 -20.54
N SER A 357 -7.45 0.11 -21.56
CA SER A 357 -6.92 -0.40 -22.81
C SER A 357 -5.74 0.46 -23.25
N LYS A 358 -4.64 -0.20 -23.60
CA LYS A 358 -3.38 0.44 -24.01
C LYS A 358 -2.91 -0.17 -25.32
N LEU A 359 -2.57 0.70 -26.27
CA LEU A 359 -1.92 0.33 -27.52
C LEU A 359 -0.49 0.86 -27.51
N THR A 360 0.47 -0.02 -27.70
CA THR A 360 1.90 0.31 -27.73
C THR A 360 2.45 -0.05 -29.11
N GLY A 361 3.11 0.86 -29.78
CA GLY A 361 3.78 0.63 -31.04
C GLY A 361 5.15 1.29 -31.08
N SER A 362 6.00 0.85 -31.99
CA SER A 362 7.34 1.42 -32.20
C SER A 362 7.62 1.62 -33.68
N ARG A 363 8.35 2.67 -33.99
CA ARG A 363 8.84 2.94 -35.35
C ARG A 363 10.20 3.62 -35.24
N GLU A 364 11.25 2.99 -35.78
CA GLU A 364 12.63 3.47 -35.69
C GLU A 364 13.05 3.83 -34.26
N SER A 365 13.34 5.12 -34.00
CA SER A 365 13.72 5.64 -32.67
C SER A 365 12.54 6.13 -31.80
N LEU A 366 11.30 5.94 -32.28
CA LEU A 366 10.09 6.37 -31.59
C LEU A 366 9.34 5.17 -31.01
N LEU A 367 9.11 5.17 -29.71
CA LEU A 367 8.12 4.32 -29.02
C LEU A 367 6.91 5.20 -28.68
N TRP A 368 5.71 4.77 -29.07
CA TRP A 368 4.49 5.48 -28.74
C TRP A 368 3.50 4.59 -28.01
N MET A 369 2.77 5.19 -27.10
CA MET A 369 1.73 4.55 -26.30
C MET A 369 0.51 5.45 -26.27
N THR A 370 -0.68 4.86 -26.34
CA THR A 370 -1.94 5.56 -26.13
C THR A 370 -2.90 4.66 -25.38
N GLY A 371 -3.77 5.25 -24.59
CA GLY A 371 -4.71 4.44 -23.82
C GLY A 371 -5.95 5.19 -23.38
N ILE A 372 -6.91 4.38 -22.96
CA ILE A 372 -8.17 4.80 -22.36
C ILE A 372 -8.36 4.06 -21.04
N ASP A 373 -8.75 4.79 -20.00
CA ASP A 373 -9.07 4.24 -18.69
C ASP A 373 -10.48 4.68 -18.31
N TYR A 374 -11.33 3.73 -17.95
CA TYR A 374 -12.65 3.96 -17.39
C TYR A 374 -12.77 3.36 -15.99
N GLU A 375 -13.34 4.10 -15.05
CA GLU A 375 -13.63 3.64 -13.70
C GLU A 375 -15.02 4.11 -13.30
N ASN A 376 -15.81 3.18 -12.76
CA ASN A 376 -17.07 3.47 -12.08
C ASN A 376 -17.00 2.89 -10.68
N ARG A 377 -17.10 3.75 -9.66
CA ARG A 377 -17.10 3.39 -8.26
C ARG A 377 -18.42 3.82 -7.64
N GLN A 378 -19.04 2.92 -6.88
CA GLN A 378 -20.29 3.16 -6.17
C GLN A 378 -20.10 2.75 -4.71
N ALA A 379 -20.58 3.57 -3.81
CA ALA A 379 -20.63 3.26 -2.39
C ALA A 379 -22.04 3.49 -1.87
N HIS A 380 -22.54 2.56 -1.10
CA HIS A 380 -23.82 2.61 -0.41
C HIS A 380 -23.60 2.29 1.06
N GLY A 381 -24.35 2.90 1.93
CA GLY A 381 -24.29 2.59 3.34
C GLY A 381 -25.49 3.11 4.11
N SER A 382 -25.65 2.58 5.30
CA SER A 382 -26.55 3.10 6.31
C SER A 382 -25.83 3.09 7.66
N SER A 383 -26.11 4.09 8.48
CA SER A 383 -25.66 4.12 9.85
C SER A 383 -26.79 4.42 10.79
N LEU A 384 -26.84 3.70 11.89
CA LEU A 384 -27.77 3.87 12.99
C LEU A 384 -26.98 4.27 14.23
N ASP A 385 -27.17 5.48 14.71
CA ASP A 385 -26.67 5.94 15.99
C ASP A 385 -27.79 5.96 17.01
N SER A 386 -27.65 5.23 18.09
CA SER A 386 -28.65 5.15 19.15
C SER A 386 -28.00 5.48 20.50
N ALA A 387 -28.49 6.53 21.13
CA ALA A 387 -28.18 6.93 22.49
C ALA A 387 -29.46 6.91 23.33
N PRO A 388 -29.37 6.89 24.67
CA PRO A 388 -30.54 7.01 25.52
C PRO A 388 -31.37 8.23 25.15
N GLY A 389 -32.60 8.00 24.64
CA GLY A 389 -33.53 9.07 24.22
C GLY A 389 -33.38 9.62 22.80
N SER A 390 -32.44 9.12 22.01
CA SER A 390 -32.28 9.53 20.60
C SER A 390 -31.88 8.38 19.67
N VAL A 391 -32.44 8.38 18.45
CA VAL A 391 -32.08 7.41 17.41
C VAL A 391 -31.94 8.18 16.10
N GLY A 392 -30.76 8.14 15.50
CA GLY A 392 -30.46 8.75 14.20
C GLY A 392 -30.19 7.68 13.15
N LEU A 393 -30.92 7.69 12.05
CA LEU A 393 -30.68 6.85 10.88
C LEU A 393 -30.19 7.70 9.72
N GLU A 394 -29.03 7.38 9.18
CA GLU A 394 -28.50 8.01 7.96
C GLU A 394 -28.38 6.97 6.84
N ARG A 395 -28.69 7.39 5.62
CA ARG A 395 -28.47 6.61 4.40
C ARG A 395 -27.52 7.36 3.49
N LEU A 396 -26.53 6.65 2.99
CA LEU A 396 -25.42 7.17 2.22
C LEU A 396 -25.38 6.53 0.84
N GLN A 397 -25.17 7.36 -0.17
CA GLN A 397 -24.94 6.89 -1.53
C GLN A 397 -23.92 7.79 -2.21
N SER A 398 -22.94 7.20 -2.88
CA SER A 398 -21.96 7.95 -3.64
C SER A 398 -21.58 7.22 -4.92
N ARG A 399 -21.33 7.99 -5.99
CA ARG A 399 -20.88 7.48 -7.27
C ARG A 399 -19.77 8.35 -7.84
N ILE A 400 -18.68 7.70 -8.26
CA ILE A 400 -17.60 8.34 -9.00
C ILE A 400 -17.48 7.66 -10.35
N GLU A 401 -17.61 8.45 -11.40
CA GLU A 401 -17.32 8.03 -12.77
C GLU A 401 -16.09 8.78 -13.26
N ARG A 402 -15.12 8.06 -13.80
CA ARG A 402 -13.89 8.64 -14.33
C ARG A 402 -13.59 8.07 -15.71
N LEU A 403 -13.36 8.96 -16.65
CA LEU A 403 -12.87 8.65 -17.98
C LEU A 403 -11.55 9.38 -18.19
N ALA A 404 -10.55 8.68 -18.69
CA ALA A 404 -9.29 9.29 -19.05
C ALA A 404 -8.81 8.80 -20.42
N LEU A 405 -8.30 9.74 -21.20
CA LEU A 405 -7.58 9.49 -22.45
C LEU A 405 -6.16 9.97 -22.27
N TRP A 406 -5.19 9.17 -22.73
CA TRP A 406 -3.80 9.55 -22.60
C TRP A 406 -2.95 9.07 -23.77
N GLY A 407 -1.87 9.81 -24.01
CA GLY A 407 -0.84 9.46 -24.99
C GLY A 407 0.54 9.80 -24.46
N GLN A 408 1.53 9.02 -24.88
CA GLN A 408 2.93 9.21 -24.51
C GLN A 408 3.81 8.77 -25.67
N ASN A 409 4.80 9.62 -26.00
CA ASN A 409 5.81 9.34 -27.00
C ASN A 409 7.19 9.37 -26.33
N GLU A 410 8.02 8.42 -26.69
CA GLU A 410 9.40 8.32 -26.25
C GLU A 410 10.32 8.30 -27.45
N TRP A 411 11.29 9.22 -27.50
CA TRP A 411 12.29 9.35 -28.54
C TRP A 411 13.67 9.01 -28.01
N GLU A 412 14.42 8.25 -28.80
CA GLU A 412 15.86 8.12 -28.60
C GLU A 412 16.56 9.19 -29.43
N LEU A 413 17.14 10.19 -28.73
CA LEU A 413 17.87 11.33 -29.29
C LEU A 413 19.36 11.00 -29.37
N PRO A 414 20.19 11.85 -30.06
CA PRO A 414 21.64 11.74 -30.02
C PRO A 414 22.20 11.60 -28.61
N ALA A 415 23.42 11.05 -28.49
CA ALA A 415 24.07 10.74 -27.21
C ALA A 415 23.27 9.76 -26.32
N LYS A 416 22.43 8.89 -26.90
CA LYS A 416 21.56 7.93 -26.19
C LYS A 416 20.64 8.60 -25.17
N THR A 417 20.31 9.87 -25.38
CA THR A 417 19.34 10.58 -24.54
C THR A 417 17.94 10.10 -24.89
N THR A 418 17.17 9.75 -23.87
CA THR A 418 15.75 9.40 -24.03
C THR A 418 14.92 10.59 -23.59
N LEU A 419 14.00 11.03 -24.45
CA LEU A 419 13.00 12.06 -24.16
C LEU A 419 11.60 11.44 -24.22
N THR A 420 10.82 11.59 -23.16
CA THR A 420 9.44 11.12 -23.11
C THR A 420 8.51 12.31 -22.86
N LEU A 421 7.53 12.50 -23.72
CA LEU A 421 6.44 13.46 -23.53
C LEU A 421 5.12 12.70 -23.40
N GLY A 422 4.37 13.06 -22.39
CA GLY A 422 3.06 12.48 -22.10
C GLY A 422 2.01 13.54 -21.85
N LEU A 423 0.79 13.24 -22.24
CA LEU A 423 -0.39 14.04 -21.94
C LEU A 423 -1.55 13.13 -21.56
N ARG A 424 -2.23 13.46 -20.46
CA ARG A 424 -3.45 12.79 -20.01
C ARG A 424 -4.55 13.82 -19.81
N GLY A 425 -5.71 13.59 -20.42
CA GLY A 425 -6.97 14.27 -20.13
C GLY A 425 -7.84 13.36 -19.27
N GLU A 426 -8.41 13.89 -18.21
CA GLU A 426 -9.25 13.12 -17.27
C GLU A 426 -10.50 13.92 -16.93
N SER A 427 -11.68 13.30 -17.07
CA SER A 427 -12.97 13.82 -16.64
C SER A 427 -13.54 12.97 -15.53
N VAL A 428 -13.94 13.60 -14.44
CA VAL A 428 -14.42 12.95 -13.22
C VAL A 428 -15.76 13.55 -12.83
N ARG A 429 -16.78 12.70 -12.74
CA ARG A 429 -18.09 13.06 -12.21
C ARG A 429 -18.26 12.44 -10.84
N LEU A 430 -18.53 13.30 -9.85
CA LEU A 430 -18.76 12.94 -8.46
C LEU A 430 -20.23 13.20 -8.14
N GLN A 431 -20.92 12.23 -7.58
CA GLN A 431 -22.28 12.36 -7.09
C GLN A 431 -22.33 11.79 -5.69
N SER A 432 -22.92 12.51 -4.74
CA SER A 432 -23.13 12.03 -3.38
C SER A 432 -24.53 12.39 -2.90
N GLN A 433 -25.08 11.54 -2.07
CA GLN A 433 -26.36 11.75 -1.41
C GLN A 433 -26.25 11.24 0.04
N VAL A 434 -26.68 12.10 0.97
CA VAL A 434 -26.86 11.76 2.39
C VAL A 434 -28.33 12.06 2.72
N ASN A 435 -29.09 11.02 3.03
CA ASN A 435 -30.54 11.10 3.16
C ASN A 435 -31.19 11.75 1.91
N THR A 436 -31.69 12.98 2.03
CA THR A 436 -32.30 13.75 0.93
C THR A 436 -31.33 14.77 0.30
N ALA A 437 -30.25 15.12 0.98
CA ALA A 437 -29.26 16.09 0.49
C ALA A 437 -28.42 15.48 -0.62
N ARG A 438 -28.30 16.19 -1.76
CA ARG A 438 -27.53 15.74 -2.93
C ARG A 438 -26.46 16.74 -3.29
N SER A 439 -25.29 16.25 -3.65
CA SER A 439 -24.20 17.03 -4.22
C SER A 439 -23.71 16.40 -5.51
N GLN A 440 -23.37 17.22 -6.48
CA GLN A 440 -22.78 16.78 -7.75
C GLN A 440 -21.68 17.74 -8.16
N GLN A 441 -20.55 17.18 -8.59
CA GLN A 441 -19.40 17.92 -9.12
C GLN A 441 -18.93 17.25 -10.41
N GLN A 442 -18.50 18.06 -11.38
CA GLN A 442 -17.77 17.60 -12.56
C GLN A 442 -16.44 18.33 -12.63
N LEU A 443 -15.38 17.60 -12.86
CA LEU A 443 -14.00 18.07 -12.78
C LEU A 443 -13.22 17.53 -13.98
N ASP A 444 -12.57 18.41 -14.73
CA ASP A 444 -11.78 18.09 -15.89
C ASP A 444 -10.32 18.51 -15.66
N PHE A 445 -9.37 17.61 -15.97
CA PHE A 445 -7.95 17.82 -15.69
C PHE A 445 -7.08 17.49 -16.90
N TRP A 446 -6.03 18.31 -17.06
CA TRP A 446 -4.94 18.04 -17.99
C TRP A 446 -3.66 17.81 -17.21
N GLN A 447 -2.97 16.71 -17.51
CA GLN A 447 -1.81 16.25 -16.79
C GLN A 447 -0.66 15.98 -17.79
N PRO A 448 0.07 17.03 -18.18
CA PRO A 448 1.27 16.89 -18.99
C PRO A 448 2.42 16.30 -18.17
N SER A 449 3.30 15.55 -18.83
CA SER A 449 4.54 15.02 -18.27
C SER A 449 5.66 15.06 -19.27
N LEU A 450 6.87 15.36 -18.78
CA LEU A 450 8.12 15.32 -19.51
C LEU A 450 9.15 14.57 -18.69
N HIS A 451 9.83 13.58 -19.30
CA HIS A 451 10.92 12.85 -18.67
C HIS A 451 12.11 12.85 -19.62
N THR A 452 13.29 13.04 -19.07
CA THR A 452 14.53 12.86 -19.82
C THR A 452 15.49 11.97 -19.04
N ARG A 453 16.27 11.22 -19.78
CA ARG A 453 17.37 10.42 -19.28
C ARG A 453 18.55 10.57 -20.23
N THR A 454 19.70 10.98 -19.71
CA THR A 454 20.94 11.10 -20.51
C THR A 454 22.05 10.34 -19.81
N PRO A 455 22.69 9.37 -20.46
CA PRO A 455 23.89 8.73 -19.94
C PRO A 455 25.05 9.76 -19.82
N ILE A 456 25.73 9.73 -18.66
CA ILE A 456 26.96 10.50 -18.41
C ILE A 456 28.15 9.60 -18.74
N THR A 457 28.07 8.33 -18.28
CA THR A 457 29.02 7.27 -18.58
C THR A 457 28.25 5.96 -18.84
N GLU A 458 28.92 4.86 -19.08
CA GLU A 458 28.27 3.55 -19.21
C GLU A 458 27.53 3.11 -17.93
N THR A 459 27.93 3.63 -16.77
CA THR A 459 27.35 3.26 -15.45
C THR A 459 26.64 4.40 -14.77
N ALA A 460 26.74 5.64 -15.25
CA ALA A 460 26.13 6.82 -14.65
C ALA A 460 25.21 7.54 -15.64
N GLN A 461 24.12 8.06 -15.14
CA GLN A 461 23.16 8.84 -15.92
C GLN A 461 22.50 9.92 -15.06
N TRP A 462 22.06 10.99 -15.70
CA TRP A 462 21.15 11.93 -15.07
C TRP A 462 19.74 11.77 -15.62
N ARG A 463 18.76 12.15 -14.79
CA ARG A 463 17.33 12.15 -15.12
C ARG A 463 16.72 13.47 -14.70
N MET A 464 15.76 13.94 -15.48
CA MET A 464 14.92 15.07 -15.12
C MET A 464 13.46 14.71 -15.43
N ASN A 465 12.56 15.10 -14.54
CA ASN A 465 11.13 14.87 -14.71
C ASN A 465 10.36 16.12 -14.35
N ILE A 466 9.40 16.49 -15.18
CA ILE A 466 8.44 17.56 -14.93
C ILE A 466 7.06 16.99 -15.18
N ALA A 467 6.13 17.16 -14.24
CA ALA A 467 4.77 16.69 -14.43
C ALA A 467 3.75 17.52 -13.63
N ARG A 468 2.53 17.51 -14.10
CA ARG A 468 1.36 17.97 -13.34
C ARG A 468 0.49 16.78 -13.02
N VAL A 469 0.07 16.65 -11.77
CA VAL A 469 -0.80 15.57 -11.29
C VAL A 469 -1.92 16.13 -10.46
N THR A 470 -3.03 15.39 -10.45
CA THR A 470 -4.22 15.72 -9.67
C THR A 470 -4.54 14.59 -8.71
N ARG A 471 -4.69 14.89 -7.41
CA ARG A 471 -5.11 13.95 -6.37
C ARG A 471 -6.54 14.25 -5.97
N GLN A 472 -7.43 13.29 -6.15
CA GLN A 472 -8.84 13.42 -5.80
C GLN A 472 -9.08 13.16 -4.31
N PRO A 473 -10.06 13.81 -3.68
CA PRO A 473 -10.54 13.47 -2.35
C PRO A 473 -11.05 12.01 -2.30
N SER A 474 -11.08 11.45 -1.11
CA SER A 474 -11.77 10.18 -0.87
C SER A 474 -13.28 10.34 -1.02
N VAL A 475 -13.97 9.31 -1.52
CA VAL A 475 -15.46 9.28 -1.58
C VAL A 475 -16.07 9.59 -0.22
N TRP A 476 -15.49 9.06 0.83
CA TRP A 476 -15.97 9.20 2.20
C TRP A 476 -15.75 10.61 2.77
N ASP A 477 -14.72 11.33 2.30
CA ASP A 477 -14.47 12.71 2.70
C ASP A 477 -15.49 13.68 2.06
N LEU A 478 -16.12 13.29 0.95
CA LEU A 478 -17.11 14.08 0.20
C LEU A 478 -18.56 13.89 0.69
N LEU A 479 -18.80 12.94 1.60
CA LEU A 479 -20.13 12.75 2.17
C LEU A 479 -20.39 13.81 3.24
N ASP A 480 -21.48 14.58 3.10
CA ASP A 480 -21.92 15.57 4.08
C ASP A 480 -22.57 14.85 5.28
N ARG A 481 -21.74 14.28 6.13
CA ARG A 481 -22.20 13.52 7.29
C ARG A 481 -21.27 13.72 8.47
N ALA A 482 -21.84 13.70 9.67
CA ALA A 482 -21.10 13.63 10.91
C ALA A 482 -20.95 12.17 11.39
N VAL A 483 -19.73 11.77 11.73
CA VAL A 483 -19.48 10.53 12.48
C VAL A 483 -19.19 10.96 13.92
N PRO A 484 -20.05 10.59 14.87
CA PRO A 484 -19.91 11.03 16.25
C PRO A 484 -18.59 10.56 16.84
N SER A 485 -18.01 11.41 17.69
CA SER A 485 -16.84 11.10 18.49
C SER A 485 -17.10 9.91 19.41
N GLN A 486 -16.04 9.25 19.79
CA GLN A 486 -16.10 8.11 20.71
C GLN A 486 -16.06 8.63 22.16
N GLY A 487 -17.22 8.74 22.85
CA GLY A 487 -17.36 9.37 24.16
C GLY A 487 -17.73 10.84 24.06
N ASP A 488 -17.39 11.63 25.08
CA ASP A 488 -17.72 13.07 25.11
C ASP A 488 -16.97 13.82 24.02
N ASN A 489 -17.71 14.68 23.32
CA ASN A 489 -17.13 15.55 22.31
C ASN A 489 -16.20 16.57 22.98
N SER A 490 -15.00 16.70 22.44
CA SER A 490 -13.96 17.61 22.95
C SER A 490 -12.95 17.92 21.84
N PRO A 491 -12.07 18.92 21.99
CA PRO A 491 -11.01 19.17 21.02
C PRO A 491 -10.04 17.99 20.85
N THR A 492 -9.90 17.15 21.88
CA THR A 492 -9.08 15.91 21.81
C THR A 492 -9.83 14.73 21.24
N ASN A 493 -11.15 14.79 21.16
CA ASN A 493 -12.05 13.76 20.67
C ASN A 493 -13.24 14.38 19.87
N PRO A 494 -12.97 15.02 18.72
CA PRO A 494 -13.99 15.70 17.95
C PRO A 494 -14.82 14.74 17.11
N ASP A 495 -16.02 15.15 16.73
CA ASP A 495 -16.79 14.49 15.68
C ASP A 495 -16.07 14.61 14.33
N GLN A 496 -16.22 13.63 13.46
CA GLN A 496 -15.66 13.66 12.12
C GLN A 496 -16.76 14.09 11.13
N LEU A 497 -16.53 15.19 10.42
CA LEU A 497 -17.46 15.71 9.42
C LEU A 497 -16.87 15.54 8.01
N GLY A 498 -17.66 15.05 7.07
CA GLY A 498 -17.29 15.09 5.66
C GLY A 498 -17.46 16.47 5.05
N ASN A 499 -16.89 16.69 3.87
CA ASN A 499 -16.95 17.97 3.16
C ASN A 499 -17.23 17.76 1.66
N PRO A 500 -18.47 17.94 1.22
CA PRO A 500 -18.85 17.76 -0.19
C PRO A 500 -18.22 18.80 -1.12
N ASN A 501 -17.65 19.88 -0.59
CA ASN A 501 -17.04 20.98 -1.35
C ASN A 501 -15.53 20.83 -1.54
N LEU A 502 -14.94 19.69 -1.14
CA LEU A 502 -13.53 19.45 -1.35
C LEU A 502 -13.15 19.48 -2.82
N ARG A 503 -12.14 20.30 -3.13
CA ARG A 503 -11.51 20.35 -4.44
C ARG A 503 -10.31 19.40 -4.47
N PRO A 504 -10.01 18.80 -5.63
CA PRO A 504 -8.80 18.00 -5.81
C PRO A 504 -7.54 18.84 -5.65
N GLU A 505 -6.51 18.24 -5.06
CA GLU A 505 -5.17 18.83 -5.06
C GLU A 505 -4.54 18.75 -6.44
N VAL A 506 -3.90 19.82 -6.86
CA VAL A 506 -3.13 19.90 -8.09
C VAL A 506 -1.67 20.14 -7.76
N THR A 507 -0.81 19.18 -8.09
CA THR A 507 0.63 19.26 -7.81
C THR A 507 1.43 19.37 -9.10
N GLN A 508 2.27 20.37 -9.21
CA GLN A 508 3.35 20.47 -10.19
C GLN A 508 4.62 19.89 -9.56
N THR A 509 5.29 19.00 -10.29
CA THR A 509 6.48 18.30 -9.81
C THR A 509 7.66 18.58 -10.72
N PHE A 510 8.80 18.80 -10.11
CA PHE A 510 10.11 18.86 -10.76
C PHE A 510 11.08 17.97 -10.00
N ASP A 511 11.74 17.06 -10.70
CA ASP A 511 12.76 16.17 -10.14
C ASP A 511 13.97 16.19 -11.04
N ILE A 512 15.17 16.26 -10.45
CA ILE A 512 16.45 16.07 -11.15
C ILE A 512 17.35 15.20 -10.27
N GLY A 513 18.05 14.26 -10.88
CA GLY A 513 18.93 13.37 -10.12
C GLY A 513 19.97 12.69 -10.98
N VAL A 514 20.95 12.13 -10.29
CA VAL A 514 22.01 11.31 -10.85
C VAL A 514 21.89 9.91 -10.26
N GLU A 515 21.99 8.91 -11.12
CA GLU A 515 22.00 7.49 -10.75
C GLU A 515 23.28 6.85 -11.27
N GLN A 516 23.88 6.00 -10.45
CA GLN A 516 25.09 5.26 -10.81
C GLN A 516 24.95 3.78 -10.45
N ARG A 517 25.28 2.90 -11.38
CA ARG A 517 25.49 1.48 -11.13
C ARG A 517 26.85 1.26 -10.51
N LEU A 518 26.89 0.44 -9.47
CA LEU A 518 28.09 0.04 -8.76
C LEU A 518 28.38 -1.44 -9.00
N PRO A 519 29.63 -1.92 -8.83
CA PRO A 519 29.96 -3.33 -8.96
C PRO A 519 29.10 -4.23 -8.06
N GLY A 520 28.88 -5.48 -8.48
CA GLY A 520 28.18 -6.50 -7.70
C GLY A 520 26.67 -6.23 -7.55
N GLN A 521 26.00 -5.69 -8.57
CA GLN A 521 24.59 -5.29 -8.56
C GLN A 521 24.28 -4.13 -7.58
N GLY A 522 25.32 -3.35 -7.24
CA GLY A 522 25.18 -2.14 -6.44
C GLY A 522 24.56 -1.01 -7.24
N GLN A 523 24.00 -0.03 -6.53
CA GLN A 523 23.37 1.17 -7.10
C GLN A 523 23.49 2.32 -6.11
N ALA A 524 23.73 3.53 -6.61
CA ALA A 524 23.64 4.76 -5.85
C ALA A 524 22.81 5.79 -6.63
N GLY A 525 22.06 6.61 -5.92
CA GLY A 525 21.25 7.68 -6.48
C GLY A 525 21.24 8.91 -5.57
N LEU A 526 21.17 10.09 -6.20
CA LEU A 526 20.95 11.35 -5.52
C LEU A 526 19.96 12.17 -6.35
N SER A 527 18.87 12.64 -5.75
CA SER A 527 17.86 13.42 -6.45
C SER A 527 17.36 14.61 -5.63
N LEU A 528 17.23 15.75 -6.29
CA LEU A 528 16.53 16.93 -5.81
C LEU A 528 15.10 16.88 -6.35
N PHE A 529 14.12 17.14 -5.50
CA PHE A 529 12.72 17.25 -5.90
C PHE A 529 12.09 18.53 -5.39
N MET A 530 11.19 19.10 -6.22
CA MET A 530 10.40 20.27 -5.89
C MET A 530 8.94 19.98 -6.20
N ARG A 531 8.04 20.43 -5.34
CA ARG A 531 6.59 20.29 -5.48
C ARG A 531 5.91 21.61 -5.19
N ARG A 532 4.97 21.99 -6.04
CA ARG A 532 4.01 23.07 -5.79
C ARG A 532 2.63 22.46 -5.81
N THR A 533 1.98 22.41 -4.66
CA THR A 533 0.64 21.82 -4.49
C THR A 533 -0.35 22.93 -4.21
N GLY A 534 -1.36 23.06 -5.06
CA GLY A 534 -2.54 23.88 -4.82
C GLY A 534 -3.66 23.07 -4.21
N ASP A 535 -4.57 23.74 -3.47
CA ASP A 535 -5.72 23.13 -2.80
C ASP A 535 -5.34 21.98 -1.87
N VAL A 536 -4.27 22.13 -1.10
CA VAL A 536 -3.81 21.12 -0.13
C VAL A 536 -4.94 20.68 0.77
N ILE A 537 -5.23 19.39 0.81
CA ILE A 537 -6.28 18.81 1.65
C ILE A 537 -5.67 18.36 2.98
N ALA A 538 -6.10 19.00 4.06
CA ALA A 538 -5.72 18.61 5.41
C ALA A 538 -6.91 18.63 6.36
N THR A 539 -6.73 18.01 7.51
CA THR A 539 -7.75 18.00 8.56
C THR A 539 -7.68 19.32 9.35
N GLU A 540 -8.81 20.00 9.45
CA GLU A 540 -9.04 21.14 10.32
C GLU A 540 -9.86 20.71 11.52
N LEU A 541 -9.54 21.29 12.67
CA LEU A 541 -10.27 21.14 13.93
C LEU A 541 -10.90 22.51 14.28
N PHE A 542 -12.19 22.53 14.50
CA PHE A 542 -12.93 23.75 14.87
C PHE A 542 -14.18 23.42 15.67
N GLU A 543 -14.75 24.40 16.31
CA GLU A 543 -16.02 24.31 17.04
C GLU A 543 -17.18 24.79 16.13
N GLN A 544 -18.22 24.00 16.05
CA GLN A 544 -19.44 24.32 15.31
C GLN A 544 -20.66 24.01 16.18
N SER A 545 -21.48 25.01 16.47
CA SER A 545 -22.69 24.87 17.29
C SER A 545 -22.45 24.21 18.66
N GLY A 546 -21.33 24.52 19.31
CA GLY A 546 -20.95 23.95 20.61
C GLY A 546 -20.39 22.54 20.54
N GLN A 547 -20.11 22.02 19.35
CA GLN A 547 -19.48 20.70 19.14
C GLN A 547 -18.12 20.87 18.44
N TRP A 548 -17.12 20.16 18.92
CA TRP A 548 -15.82 20.07 18.26
C TRP A 548 -15.91 19.15 17.04
N VAL A 549 -15.48 19.65 15.90
CA VAL A 549 -15.56 18.97 14.63
C VAL A 549 -14.18 18.91 13.97
N SER A 550 -13.86 17.74 13.46
CA SER A 550 -12.68 17.47 12.65
C SER A 550 -13.12 17.24 11.21
N GLN A 551 -12.74 18.13 10.30
CA GLN A 551 -13.17 18.10 8.89
C GLN A 551 -11.98 18.23 7.94
N ARG A 552 -11.98 17.49 6.83
CA ARG A 552 -11.04 17.74 5.74
C ARG A 552 -11.42 18.99 4.97
N GLN A 553 -10.44 19.89 4.77
CA GLN A 553 -10.63 21.14 4.06
C GLN A 553 -9.47 21.41 3.10
N ASN A 554 -9.70 22.22 2.07
CA ASN A 554 -8.63 22.77 1.26
C ASN A 554 -8.01 23.96 2.01
N ILE A 555 -6.78 23.81 2.47
CA ILE A 555 -6.12 24.76 3.38
C ILE A 555 -5.18 25.76 2.69
N GLY A 556 -5.20 25.80 1.36
CA GLY A 556 -4.33 26.70 0.56
C GLY A 556 -3.31 25.93 -0.26
N SER A 557 -2.27 26.63 -0.66
CA SER A 557 -1.18 26.09 -1.49
C SER A 557 0.09 25.91 -0.67
N ALA A 558 0.96 25.00 -1.11
CA ALA A 558 2.24 24.73 -0.46
C ALA A 558 3.37 24.48 -1.45
N HIS A 559 4.57 24.81 -1.03
CA HIS A 559 5.82 24.43 -1.69
C HIS A 559 6.57 23.40 -0.83
N THR A 560 7.11 22.38 -1.47
CA THR A 560 7.99 21.39 -0.84
C THR A 560 9.25 21.24 -1.67
N VAL A 561 10.40 21.29 -1.01
CA VAL A 561 11.72 21.04 -1.61
C VAL A 561 12.41 19.96 -0.77
N GLY A 562 13.06 19.02 -1.42
CA GLY A 562 13.78 17.96 -0.71
C GLY A 562 14.89 17.33 -1.52
N LEU A 563 15.81 16.71 -0.80
CA LEU A 563 16.92 15.92 -1.31
C LEU A 563 16.73 14.47 -0.87
N GLU A 564 16.84 13.54 -1.79
CA GLU A 564 16.78 12.10 -1.56
C GLU A 564 18.07 11.43 -2.04
N GLY A 565 18.69 10.62 -1.17
CA GLY A 565 19.84 9.79 -1.51
C GLY A 565 19.51 8.32 -1.26
N ASP A 566 19.92 7.44 -2.15
CA ASP A 566 19.80 6.00 -2.02
C ASP A 566 21.12 5.28 -2.38
N LEU A 567 21.39 4.20 -1.63
CA LEU A 567 22.56 3.36 -1.82
C LEU A 567 22.16 1.90 -1.60
N LYS A 568 22.52 1.03 -2.54
CA LYS A 568 22.52 -0.43 -2.41
C LYS A 568 23.90 -0.91 -2.83
N ARG A 569 24.66 -1.56 -1.93
CA ARG A 569 26.03 -2.00 -2.23
C ARG A 569 26.34 -3.31 -1.54
N PRO A 570 26.87 -4.33 -2.26
CA PRO A 570 27.46 -5.50 -1.62
C PRO A 570 28.76 -5.10 -0.90
N LEU A 571 28.98 -5.64 0.28
CA LEU A 571 30.24 -5.49 0.98
C LEU A 571 31.33 -6.30 0.26
N ALA A 572 32.42 -5.62 -0.11
CA ALA A 572 33.62 -6.27 -0.54
C ALA A 572 34.34 -6.82 0.72
N GLY A 573 34.37 -8.11 0.90
CA GLY A 573 34.99 -8.71 2.08
C GLY A 573 35.25 -10.19 1.90
N SER A 574 36.06 -10.76 2.82
CA SER A 574 36.28 -12.18 2.99
C SER A 574 35.63 -12.67 4.30
N GLY A 575 35.47 -13.96 4.44
CA GLY A 575 34.90 -14.56 5.65
C GLY A 575 33.44 -14.23 5.86
N TRP A 576 33.06 -13.81 7.06
CA TRP A 576 31.66 -13.55 7.46
C TRP A 576 31.03 -12.33 6.76
N ALA A 577 31.86 -11.34 6.35
CA ALA A 577 31.38 -10.11 5.69
C ALA A 577 31.05 -10.34 4.20
N ARG A 578 31.47 -11.46 3.64
CA ARG A 578 31.18 -11.81 2.25
C ARG A 578 29.68 -11.95 2.03
N ASP A 579 29.19 -11.37 0.92
CA ASP A 579 27.80 -11.39 0.45
C ASP A 579 26.81 -10.54 1.26
N TRP A 580 27.25 -9.78 2.26
CA TRP A 580 26.36 -8.82 2.89
C TRP A 580 26.03 -7.68 1.93
N MET A 581 24.76 -7.32 1.89
CA MET A 581 24.23 -6.17 1.14
C MET A 581 23.92 -5.05 2.12
N ILE A 582 24.53 -3.88 1.92
CA ILE A 582 24.16 -2.66 2.64
C ILE A 582 23.15 -1.89 1.81
N THR A 583 22.10 -1.42 2.46
CA THR A 583 21.12 -0.50 1.89
C THR A 583 21.03 0.74 2.77
N ALA A 584 20.97 1.91 2.15
CA ALA A 584 20.73 3.16 2.83
C ALA A 584 19.80 4.02 1.98
N ASN A 585 18.85 4.67 2.63
CA ASN A 585 18.00 5.68 2.01
C ASN A 585 17.85 6.84 3.00
N ALA A 586 18.05 8.06 2.52
CA ALA A 586 17.88 9.27 3.31
C ALA A 586 17.08 10.29 2.51
N THR A 587 16.10 10.91 3.13
CA THR A 587 15.36 12.04 2.56
C THR A 587 15.37 13.17 3.58
N VAL A 588 15.73 14.38 3.13
CA VAL A 588 15.60 15.61 3.89
C VAL A 588 14.69 16.53 3.08
N LEU A 589 13.70 17.11 3.73
CA LEU A 589 12.74 17.97 3.05
C LEU A 589 12.26 19.11 3.93
N GLN A 590 11.82 20.17 3.28
CA GLN A 590 11.15 21.31 3.87
C GLN A 590 9.91 21.65 3.06
N SER A 591 8.79 21.82 3.74
CA SER A 591 7.56 22.35 3.15
C SER A 591 7.15 23.65 3.80
N ARG A 592 6.43 24.48 3.04
CA ARG A 592 5.89 25.75 3.52
C ARG A 592 4.56 26.03 2.80
N MET A 593 3.53 26.34 3.58
CA MET A 593 2.28 26.86 3.07
C MET A 593 2.54 28.28 2.53
N SER A 594 2.12 28.54 1.30
CA SER A 594 2.34 29.81 0.60
C SER A 594 1.15 30.77 0.67
N ASP A 595 -0.01 30.25 1.05
CA ASP A 595 -1.24 31.02 1.22
C ASP A 595 -2.22 30.30 2.17
N GLY A 596 -3.37 30.93 2.44
CA GLY A 596 -4.43 30.38 3.28
C GLY A 596 -4.19 30.59 4.78
N PRO A 597 -5.05 30.01 5.64
CA PRO A 597 -5.03 30.22 7.08
C PRO A 597 -3.79 29.69 7.79
N ARG A 598 -2.94 28.93 7.09
CA ARG A 598 -1.70 28.34 7.60
C ARG A 598 -0.44 28.85 6.89
N GLU A 599 -0.50 30.01 6.24
CA GLU A 599 0.63 30.59 5.54
C GLU A 599 1.89 30.63 6.43
N GLY A 600 3.03 30.27 5.88
CA GLY A 600 4.32 30.24 6.55
C GLY A 600 4.61 28.97 7.37
N THR A 601 3.60 28.14 7.66
CA THR A 601 3.79 26.86 8.39
C THR A 601 4.16 25.71 7.47
N ALA A 602 4.67 24.62 8.04
CA ALA A 602 4.91 23.38 7.29
C ALA A 602 3.58 22.64 6.99
N ILE A 603 3.58 21.79 5.95
CA ILE A 603 2.46 20.86 5.71
C ILE A 603 2.30 19.96 6.96
N PRO A 604 1.09 19.83 7.52
CA PRO A 604 0.86 19.08 8.75
C PRO A 604 1.26 17.59 8.62
N GLY A 605 1.91 17.06 9.66
CA GLY A 605 2.28 15.65 9.75
C GLY A 605 3.43 15.21 8.83
N GLN A 606 4.10 16.14 8.16
CA GLN A 606 5.24 15.86 7.31
C GLN A 606 6.54 15.86 8.14
N PRO A 607 7.31 14.72 8.15
CA PRO A 607 8.60 14.68 8.82
C PRO A 607 9.64 15.50 8.03
N SER A 608 10.53 16.18 8.74
CA SER A 608 11.59 16.99 8.10
C SER A 608 12.71 16.15 7.49
N TYR A 609 12.89 14.92 7.96
CA TYR A 609 13.83 13.96 7.41
C TYR A 609 13.38 12.52 7.68
N THR A 610 13.87 11.59 6.85
CA THR A 610 13.75 10.14 7.07
C THR A 610 15.06 9.48 6.72
N LEU A 611 15.43 8.43 7.48
CA LEU A 611 16.62 7.63 7.23
C LEU A 611 16.27 6.16 7.42
N SER A 612 16.62 5.33 6.46
CA SER A 612 16.52 3.87 6.56
C SER A 612 17.89 3.26 6.24
N LEU A 613 18.37 2.40 7.13
CA LEU A 613 19.62 1.69 6.99
C LEU A 613 19.34 0.21 7.10
N GLY A 614 19.94 -0.59 6.23
CA GLY A 614 19.82 -2.04 6.25
C GLY A 614 21.17 -2.72 5.99
N ALA A 615 21.38 -3.84 6.65
CA ALA A 615 22.47 -4.75 6.38
C ALA A 615 21.90 -6.16 6.35
N ALA A 616 21.98 -6.85 5.23
CA ALA A 616 21.42 -8.18 5.08
C ALA A 616 22.37 -9.12 4.33
N LYS A 617 22.47 -10.35 4.81
CA LYS A 617 23.04 -11.47 4.08
C LYS A 617 21.89 -12.16 3.35
N PRO A 618 21.85 -12.10 2.01
CA PRO A 618 20.71 -12.58 1.24
C PRO A 618 20.58 -14.11 1.31
N MET A 619 19.36 -14.60 1.20
CA MET A 619 19.09 -16.03 1.05
C MET A 619 19.61 -16.53 -0.30
N ARG A 620 20.43 -17.56 -0.31
CA ARG A 620 21.00 -18.17 -1.52
C ARG A 620 20.13 -19.32 -2.02
N ARG A 621 20.04 -19.51 -3.33
CA ARG A 621 19.39 -20.70 -3.94
C ARG A 621 20.09 -22.02 -3.57
N THR A 622 21.38 -21.96 -3.30
CA THR A 622 22.17 -23.11 -2.82
C THR A 622 21.94 -23.43 -1.35
N GLY A 623 21.08 -22.69 -0.67
CA GLY A 623 20.82 -22.83 0.75
C GLY A 623 21.84 -22.13 1.63
N GLY A 624 21.68 -22.29 2.94
CA GLY A 624 22.55 -21.73 3.96
C GLY A 624 21.87 -20.70 4.84
N THR A 625 22.66 -20.10 5.73
CA THR A 625 22.19 -19.09 6.67
C THR A 625 22.08 -17.72 6.00
N PHE A 626 20.97 -17.06 6.23
CA PHE A 626 20.68 -15.69 5.83
C PHE A 626 20.18 -14.89 7.03
N GLY A 627 20.12 -13.57 6.91
CA GLY A 627 19.60 -12.73 7.96
C GLY A 627 19.89 -11.27 7.73
N GLY A 628 19.32 -10.41 8.55
CA GLY A 628 19.50 -8.97 8.39
C GLY A 628 19.11 -8.17 9.62
N LEU A 629 19.58 -6.93 9.59
CA LEU A 629 19.29 -5.87 10.54
C LEU A 629 18.78 -4.68 9.75
N SER A 630 17.78 -3.99 10.24
CA SER A 630 17.34 -2.71 9.68
C SER A 630 17.04 -1.71 10.78
N ALA A 631 17.31 -0.45 10.49
CA ALA A 631 17.00 0.69 11.33
C ALA A 631 16.26 1.73 10.49
N SER A 632 15.13 2.23 11.00
CA SER A 632 14.38 3.31 10.38
C SER A 632 14.23 4.47 11.36
N LEU A 633 14.66 5.65 10.95
CA LEU A 633 14.53 6.89 11.69
C LEU A 633 13.55 7.82 10.97
N ASN A 634 12.48 8.18 11.64
CA ASN A 634 11.54 9.21 11.22
C ASN A 634 11.79 10.47 12.00
N GLY A 635 12.06 11.57 11.32
CA GLY A 635 12.25 12.89 11.92
C GLY A 635 10.98 13.43 12.56
N PRO A 636 11.09 14.54 13.28
CA PRO A 636 9.93 15.18 13.88
C PRO A 636 8.97 15.72 12.82
N ALA A 637 7.67 15.67 13.14
CA ALA A 637 6.62 16.25 12.31
C ALA A 637 5.81 17.27 13.13
N SER A 638 5.41 18.36 12.47
CA SER A 638 4.60 19.42 13.07
C SER A 638 3.15 19.26 12.66
N LEU A 639 2.24 19.58 13.59
CA LEU A 639 0.81 19.76 13.32
C LEU A 639 0.49 21.21 13.63
N SER A 640 -0.13 21.92 12.71
CA SER A 640 -0.57 23.29 12.91
C SER A 640 -1.90 23.51 12.23
N THR A 641 -2.93 23.84 13.01
CA THR A 641 -4.22 24.35 12.57
C THR A 641 -4.49 25.65 13.32
N PRO A 642 -5.50 26.44 12.97
CA PRO A 642 -5.87 27.62 13.73
C PRO A 642 -6.12 27.33 15.23
N THR A 643 -6.69 26.16 15.53
CA THR A 643 -7.07 25.73 16.88
C THR A 643 -6.14 24.70 17.51
N LEU A 644 -5.25 24.09 16.73
CA LEU A 644 -4.35 23.02 17.20
C LEU A 644 -2.93 23.31 16.76
N SER A 645 -2.00 23.33 17.68
CA SER A 645 -0.57 23.23 17.42
C SER A 645 -0.02 21.96 18.06
N GLY A 646 0.92 21.30 17.40
CA GLY A 646 1.47 20.06 17.94
C GLY A 646 2.76 19.64 17.26
N ARG A 647 3.41 18.65 17.88
CA ARG A 647 4.63 18.04 17.36
C ARG A 647 4.66 16.57 17.71
N GLU A 648 5.03 15.77 16.71
CA GLU A 648 5.46 14.39 16.91
C GLU A 648 6.99 14.36 16.96
N ARG A 649 7.55 13.63 17.93
CA ARG A 649 9.00 13.50 18.09
C ARG A 649 9.58 12.52 17.09
N ALA A 650 10.88 12.65 16.83
CA ALA A 650 11.61 11.68 16.04
C ALA A 650 11.54 10.29 16.69
N ARG A 651 11.43 9.25 15.84
CA ARG A 651 11.32 7.84 16.28
C ARG A 651 12.30 6.96 15.52
N ILE A 652 12.97 6.07 16.23
CA ILE A 652 13.82 5.02 15.67
C ILE A 652 13.13 3.68 15.88
N THR A 653 13.05 2.86 14.83
CA THR A 653 12.62 1.46 14.92
C THR A 653 13.74 0.55 14.43
N LEU A 654 13.95 -0.57 15.12
CA LEU A 654 14.97 -1.56 14.81
C LEU A 654 14.31 -2.91 14.57
N ASP A 655 14.70 -3.59 13.49
CA ASP A 655 14.22 -4.92 13.15
C ASP A 655 15.42 -5.83 12.89
N ALA A 656 15.29 -7.12 13.26
CA ALA A 656 16.33 -8.11 13.06
C ALA A 656 15.72 -9.47 12.72
N HIS A 657 16.42 -10.23 11.88
CA HIS A 657 16.02 -11.60 11.58
C HIS A 657 17.22 -12.49 11.23
N VAL A 658 17.05 -13.79 11.44
CA VAL A 658 17.97 -14.83 11.01
C VAL A 658 17.18 -16.06 10.55
N GLY A 659 17.68 -16.75 9.57
CA GLY A 659 17.09 -17.98 9.07
C GLY A 659 18.10 -18.88 8.38
N HIS A 660 17.63 -20.07 8.06
CA HIS A 660 18.41 -21.06 7.33
C HIS A 660 17.52 -21.73 6.28
N SER A 661 18.00 -21.83 5.07
CA SER A 661 17.31 -22.53 3.99
C SER A 661 18.11 -23.77 3.56
N VAL A 662 17.37 -24.86 3.34
CA VAL A 662 17.88 -26.10 2.78
C VAL A 662 17.20 -26.31 1.45
N PRO A 663 17.95 -26.33 0.32
CA PRO A 663 17.38 -26.46 -1.00
C PRO A 663 16.45 -27.67 -1.10
N ARG A 664 15.26 -27.48 -1.69
CA ARG A 664 14.23 -28.52 -1.87
C ARG A 664 13.68 -29.17 -0.59
N LYS A 665 14.15 -28.77 0.60
CA LYS A 665 13.66 -29.31 1.88
C LYS A 665 12.87 -28.30 2.68
N GLY A 666 13.25 -27.03 2.64
CA GLY A 666 12.52 -25.98 3.33
C GLY A 666 13.41 -24.91 3.94
N LEU A 667 12.77 -24.05 4.68
CA LEU A 667 13.43 -22.96 5.41
C LEU A 667 12.80 -22.78 6.78
N TRP A 668 13.58 -22.27 7.71
CA TRP A 668 13.08 -21.68 8.94
C TRP A 668 13.64 -20.27 9.11
N ARG A 669 12.93 -19.44 9.85
CA ARG A 669 13.33 -18.07 10.17
C ARG A 669 12.78 -17.66 11.51
N VAL A 670 13.54 -16.84 12.24
CA VAL A 670 13.14 -16.17 13.47
C VAL A 670 13.53 -14.70 13.35
N GLY A 671 12.72 -13.81 13.86
CA GLY A 671 13.04 -12.40 13.86
C GLY A 671 12.22 -11.61 14.87
N VAL A 672 12.56 -10.32 14.96
CA VAL A 672 11.90 -9.36 15.83
C VAL A 672 11.71 -8.04 15.09
N TYR A 673 10.51 -7.48 15.20
CA TYR A 673 10.15 -6.14 14.73
C TYR A 673 9.99 -5.20 15.90
N ASN A 674 10.37 -3.92 15.73
CA ASN A 674 10.32 -2.88 16.73
C ASN A 674 11.07 -3.27 18.01
N LEU A 675 12.29 -3.81 17.85
CA LEU A 675 13.18 -4.12 18.96
C LEU A 675 13.47 -2.83 19.77
N GLY A 676 13.20 -2.84 21.08
CA GLY A 676 13.37 -1.70 21.96
C GLY A 676 12.09 -0.89 22.21
N ASP A 677 10.96 -1.31 21.61
CA ASP A 677 9.62 -0.75 21.90
C ASP A 677 9.55 0.78 21.89
N ALA A 678 10.16 1.40 20.87
CA ALA A 678 10.23 2.85 20.77
C ALA A 678 8.80 3.46 20.66
N PRO A 679 8.39 4.34 21.61
CA PRO A 679 7.07 4.94 21.59
C PRO A 679 6.91 5.99 20.48
N VAL A 680 5.68 6.22 20.09
CA VAL A 680 5.28 7.42 19.35
C VAL A 680 4.94 8.51 20.37
N GLU A 681 5.78 9.54 20.45
CA GLU A 681 5.57 10.65 21.38
C GLU A 681 4.98 11.86 20.66
N ARG A 682 3.85 12.37 21.17
CA ARG A 682 3.15 13.53 20.65
C ARG A 682 2.89 14.55 21.74
N SER A 683 3.05 15.83 21.40
CA SER A 683 2.55 16.95 22.19
C SER A 683 1.60 17.76 21.34
N ARG A 684 0.47 18.16 21.91
CA ARG A 684 -0.57 18.95 21.26
C ARG A 684 -1.05 20.04 22.17
N SER A 685 -1.39 21.18 21.60
CA SER A 685 -1.99 22.31 22.32
C SER A 685 -3.24 22.72 21.55
N TYR A 686 -4.36 22.58 22.17
CA TYR A 686 -5.66 22.97 21.64
C TYR A 686 -6.02 24.34 22.17
N ARG A 687 -6.43 25.27 21.31
CA ARG A 687 -6.85 26.62 21.67
C ARG A 687 -8.38 26.68 21.63
N GLU A 688 -8.97 26.91 22.78
CA GLU A 688 -10.38 27.29 22.93
C GLU A 688 -10.50 28.81 23.04
N ALA A 689 -11.73 29.36 22.98
CA ALA A 689 -11.96 30.79 23.03
C ALA A 689 -11.39 31.45 24.31
N THR A 690 -11.44 30.76 25.44
CA THR A 690 -11.02 31.28 26.77
C THR A 690 -9.93 30.46 27.41
N ALA A 691 -9.48 29.35 26.83
CA ALA A 691 -8.55 28.42 27.46
C ALA A 691 -7.65 27.74 26.44
N SER A 692 -6.60 27.10 26.92
CA SER A 692 -5.80 26.16 26.11
C SER A 692 -5.66 24.84 26.87
N ILE A 693 -5.80 23.75 26.13
CA ILE A 693 -5.58 22.39 26.62
C ILE A 693 -4.27 21.87 26.03
N HIS A 694 -3.39 21.40 26.88
CA HIS A 694 -2.14 20.76 26.45
C HIS A 694 -2.23 19.26 26.69
N GLU A 695 -1.98 18.48 25.65
CA GLU A 695 -1.95 17.02 25.69
C GLU A 695 -0.55 16.51 25.36
N ARG A 696 -0.04 15.61 26.17
CA ARG A 696 1.15 14.80 25.86
C ARG A 696 0.76 13.34 25.85
N SER A 697 1.20 12.62 24.82
CA SER A 697 0.93 11.20 24.72
C SER A 697 2.18 10.41 24.34
N LYS A 698 2.34 9.23 24.94
CA LYS A 698 3.32 8.20 24.55
C LYS A 698 2.56 6.94 24.22
N THR A 699 2.68 6.48 22.97
CA THR A 699 2.00 5.29 22.47
C THR A 699 3.02 4.20 22.18
N TYR A 700 2.89 3.05 22.84
CA TYR A 700 3.77 1.89 22.73
C TYR A 700 3.07 0.81 21.87
N TYR A 701 3.75 0.36 20.83
CA TYR A 701 3.37 -0.76 19.99
C TYR A 701 4.34 -1.90 20.26
N ALA A 702 3.95 -2.91 21.01
CA ALA A 702 4.84 -3.97 21.48
C ALA A 702 5.77 -4.52 20.40
N PRO A 703 7.01 -4.90 20.76
CA PRO A 703 7.86 -5.69 19.88
C PRO A 703 7.14 -6.96 19.45
N ARG A 704 7.34 -7.37 18.19
CA ARG A 704 6.77 -8.60 17.64
C ARG A 704 7.89 -9.58 17.35
N ILE A 705 7.91 -10.69 18.07
CA ILE A 705 8.82 -11.81 17.80
C ILE A 705 8.08 -12.79 16.90
N TYR A 706 8.72 -13.26 15.82
CA TYR A 706 8.11 -14.22 14.93
C TYR A 706 9.01 -15.41 14.64
N ALA A 707 8.39 -16.55 14.40
CA ALA A 707 9.01 -17.75 13.88
C ALA A 707 8.24 -18.23 12.65
N SER A 708 8.96 -18.67 11.62
CA SER A 708 8.38 -19.12 10.36
C SER A 708 9.07 -20.38 9.89
N ILE A 709 8.28 -21.34 9.41
CA ILE A 709 8.76 -22.52 8.70
C ILE A 709 8.04 -22.64 7.37
N GLY A 710 8.71 -23.12 6.35
CA GLY A 710 8.11 -23.34 5.04
C GLY A 710 8.88 -24.32 4.20
N ALA A 711 8.20 -24.93 3.24
CA ALA A 711 8.81 -25.81 2.26
C ALA A 711 8.19 -25.60 0.88
N GLN A 712 9.01 -25.83 -0.13
CA GLN A 712 8.59 -25.97 -1.52
C GLN A 712 8.48 -27.46 -1.82
N LEU A 713 7.29 -27.88 -2.30
CA LEU A 713 6.92 -29.27 -2.55
C LEU A 713 6.92 -29.59 -4.05
#